data_98c3d4ae661a8e561fbbb079626b8293
#
_entry.id   98c3d4ae661a8e561fbbb079626b8293
#
_cell.length_a   1.000
_cell.length_b   1.000
_cell.length_c   1.000
_cell.angle_alpha   90.00
_cell.angle_beta   90.00
_cell.angle_gamma   90.00
#
_symmetry.space_group_name_H-M   'P 1'
#
loop_
_entity.id
_entity.type
_entity.pdbx_description
1 polymer ?
#
loop_
_entity_poly.entity_id
_entity_poly.type
_entity_poly.pdbx_seq_one_letter_code
_entity_poly.pdbx_strand_id
1 'polypeptide(L)'
;MKRTLLYLLLTSIFVNSFHSQYFYTTSLSNGNPGGLNMDDEYPLGSGLDASWDVLLPAGSSSPVWSAIDSIPFPFTFNNNFVDQFKVSSSGVLTFDINSTIIPGFSNATIPDPAIPNNSVMVWGLEGTGSNDNIVTKTFGNPGGQQFWVFFSSYTAGSWSYWSIVLEEGSNKIYIVDQRHSGSAAPAITAGIQIDSANAVMVTGSPSLSNLAGTDPSPSDNHYYEFTFGTQNSLDVSGVDFVNDPYLYLNDAPYSINGVFRNLGLDTIINMKINYSINGGNTVSEYISNLNIGSYQDDTSSFNTLWNPTNAGTYDIAIWADSLNGGSDMDNSNDTLHKNLHVFDISTQRIPLLETFVSSTSQFSVTGNTDLHNILSTNQNDYTLVKYPMSWPSPGDPYYTLEGRQRRLYYSINTVPRIVNNGIVQFNPIGFTQQEFDDAKGLYSFMNLSAEYSVGGQTIDISVNIDPLCNTAGIWDNLVLHTAVYEKTTFNNSSVNGEIEFYNIMKKMIPDASGTSLSNLSGPNNPTTVNLTYTFNGLYNLPAGSDTPIDHTFENSVEDFQNLGVAVWIQDVETKYVLQSSEGSIVTSSFELDKKEIKVFPNPSSEFVNILLPLNHSSTTIKIYDVIGNMIYSNKLAESKNNYKINLADFRSGIYQIVISSKDKITTEKLEVYK
;
A
#
# COMPACT_ATOMS: atom_id res chain seq x y z
N MET A 1 64.94 64.50 -28.95
CA MET A 1 64.35 63.30 -29.49
C MET A 1 63.77 62.45 -28.33
N LYS A 2 62.51 62.59 -28.09
CA LYS A 2 61.79 61.71 -27.11
C LYS A 2 61.00 60.68 -27.91
N ARG A 3 61.31 59.36 -27.75
CA ARG A 3 60.57 58.28 -28.31
C ARG A 3 59.47 57.95 -27.32
N THR A 4 58.20 58.11 -27.73
CA THR A 4 57.02 57.69 -27.01
C THR A 4 56.74 56.23 -27.41
N LEU A 5 56.81 55.34 -26.44
CA LEU A 5 56.47 53.92 -26.64
C LEU A 5 54.97 53.77 -26.39
N LEU A 6 54.22 53.37 -27.42
CA LEU A 6 52.77 53.10 -27.36
C LEU A 6 52.58 51.63 -26.96
N TYR A 7 52.10 51.34 -25.74
CA TYR A 7 51.66 49.99 -25.31
C TYR A 7 50.26 49.79 -25.80
N LEU A 8 50.09 48.82 -26.73
CA LEU A 8 48.83 48.32 -27.14
C LEU A 8 48.41 47.27 -26.11
N LEU A 9 47.42 47.58 -25.26
CA LEU A 9 46.80 46.60 -24.33
C LEU A 9 45.82 45.81 -25.11
N LEU A 10 46.13 44.51 -25.49
CA LEU A 10 45.21 43.59 -26.02
C LEU A 10 44.38 43.02 -24.84
N THR A 11 43.19 43.55 -24.58
CA THR A 11 42.21 42.91 -23.75
C THR A 11 41.58 41.79 -24.55
N SER A 12 42.03 40.57 -24.32
CA SER A 12 41.28 39.37 -24.76
C SER A 12 39.97 39.34 -23.98
N ILE A 13 38.90 39.72 -24.64
CA ILE A 13 37.55 39.45 -24.18
C ILE A 13 37.37 37.94 -24.32
N PHE A 14 37.52 37.21 -23.23
CA PHE A 14 36.96 35.84 -23.18
C PHE A 14 35.45 36.00 -23.22
N VAL A 15 34.88 35.85 -24.38
CA VAL A 15 33.45 35.53 -24.51
C VAL A 15 33.31 34.10 -24.02
N ASN A 16 32.97 33.93 -22.76
CA ASN A 16 32.42 32.68 -22.32
C ASN A 16 31.13 32.51 -23.10
N SER A 17 31.16 31.70 -24.16
CA SER A 17 29.95 31.18 -24.77
C SER A 17 29.35 30.27 -23.73
N PHE A 18 28.38 30.77 -22.97
CA PHE A 18 27.49 29.94 -22.22
C PHE A 18 26.72 29.10 -23.25
N HIS A 19 27.14 27.86 -23.44
CA HIS A 19 26.32 26.90 -24.17
C HIS A 19 25.20 26.55 -23.23
N SER A 20 23.98 26.92 -23.56
CA SER A 20 22.80 26.41 -22.88
C SER A 20 22.85 24.90 -22.94
N GLN A 21 22.78 24.28 -21.81
CA GLN A 21 22.94 22.85 -21.64
C GLN A 21 21.73 22.33 -20.89
N TYR A 22 21.37 21.08 -21.03
CA TYR A 22 20.42 20.45 -20.13
C TYR A 22 21.09 20.15 -18.80
N PHE A 23 20.33 20.20 -17.74
CA PHE A 23 20.63 19.55 -16.47
C PHE A 23 19.47 18.63 -16.11
N TYR A 24 19.68 17.71 -15.19
CA TYR A 24 18.59 16.85 -14.71
C TYR A 24 18.45 16.93 -13.21
N THR A 25 17.22 16.64 -12.73
CA THR A 25 16.90 16.39 -11.32
C THR A 25 16.27 15.00 -11.21
N THR A 26 16.32 14.43 -10.04
CA THR A 26 15.60 13.15 -9.74
C THR A 26 14.24 13.46 -9.17
N SER A 27 13.27 12.54 -9.36
CA SER A 27 11.95 12.64 -8.73
C SER A 27 12.06 12.81 -7.21
N LEU A 28 11.25 13.69 -6.65
CA LEU A 28 11.21 13.94 -5.20
C LEU A 28 10.45 12.85 -4.45
N SER A 29 9.54 12.18 -5.12
CA SER A 29 8.75 11.05 -4.60
C SER A 29 8.59 9.98 -5.69
N ASN A 30 8.19 8.78 -5.29
CA ASN A 30 7.83 7.74 -6.24
C ASN A 30 6.60 8.14 -7.04
N GLY A 31 6.50 7.66 -8.27
CA GLY A 31 5.39 7.92 -9.17
C GLY A 31 5.83 8.41 -10.54
N ASN A 32 4.86 8.69 -11.39
CA ASN A 32 5.07 9.24 -12.73
C ASN A 32 5.10 10.78 -12.72
N PRO A 33 5.78 11.43 -13.69
CA PRO A 33 5.82 12.87 -13.78
C PRO A 33 4.41 13.49 -13.79
N GLY A 34 4.16 14.45 -12.91
CA GLY A 34 2.87 15.13 -12.79
C GLY A 34 1.68 14.25 -12.43
N GLY A 35 1.88 12.96 -12.14
CA GLY A 35 0.81 12.01 -11.86
C GLY A 35 -0.16 11.79 -13.03
N LEU A 36 0.23 12.07 -14.27
CA LEU A 36 -0.67 12.05 -15.43
C LEU A 36 -0.89 10.65 -16.00
N ASN A 37 0.15 9.83 -16.08
CA ASN A 37 0.02 8.43 -16.51
C ASN A 37 -0.25 7.55 -15.31
N MET A 38 -1.50 7.16 -15.14
CA MET A 38 -1.95 6.25 -14.07
C MET A 38 -2.27 4.84 -14.61
N ASP A 39 -1.97 4.57 -15.88
CA ASP A 39 -2.14 3.23 -16.44
C ASP A 39 -1.15 2.26 -15.77
N ASP A 40 -1.61 1.02 -15.55
CA ASP A 40 -0.69 -0.07 -15.23
C ASP A 40 0.34 -0.20 -16.35
N GLU A 41 1.57 -0.57 -15.99
CA GLU A 41 2.69 -0.67 -16.95
C GLU A 41 2.58 -1.89 -17.84
N TYR A 42 1.41 -2.08 -18.35
CA TYR A 42 1.00 -3.12 -19.24
C TYR A 42 0.23 -2.58 -20.43
N PRO A 43 0.85 -1.96 -21.39
CA PRO A 43 0.24 -2.09 -22.68
C PRO A 43 0.35 -3.54 -23.20
N LEU A 44 0.93 -4.53 -22.41
CA LEU A 44 1.68 -5.53 -23.09
C LEU A 44 1.87 -6.85 -22.47
N GLY A 45 1.03 -7.39 -21.84
CA GLY A 45 0.99 -8.84 -21.75
C GLY A 45 0.68 -9.43 -23.13
N SER A 46 0.19 -10.63 -23.21
CA SER A 46 -0.32 -11.27 -24.41
C SER A 46 -1.51 -10.53 -25.09
N GLY A 47 -1.67 -9.24 -24.86
CA GLY A 47 -2.67 -8.35 -25.46
C GLY A 47 -2.29 -6.90 -25.24
N LEU A 48 -1.93 -6.20 -26.32
CA LEU A 48 -1.77 -4.76 -26.34
C LEU A 48 -3.07 -4.10 -25.87
N ASP A 49 -2.97 -3.21 -24.91
CA ASP A 49 -4.07 -2.26 -24.66
C ASP A 49 -4.26 -1.43 -25.93
N ALA A 50 -5.44 -1.50 -26.51
CA ALA A 50 -5.79 -0.82 -27.76
C ALA A 50 -5.75 0.73 -27.64
N SER A 51 -5.53 1.28 -26.44
CA SER A 51 -5.35 2.71 -26.20
C SER A 51 -3.91 3.21 -26.41
N TRP A 52 -2.95 2.31 -26.64
CA TRP A 52 -1.57 2.65 -26.99
C TRP A 52 -1.29 2.39 -28.46
N ASP A 53 -0.60 3.31 -29.11
CA ASP A 53 -0.20 3.18 -30.50
C ASP A 53 1.16 2.47 -30.61
N VAL A 54 1.25 1.44 -31.49
CA VAL A 54 2.50 0.69 -31.69
C VAL A 54 3.39 1.46 -32.65
N LEU A 55 4.50 1.99 -32.14
CA LEU A 55 5.51 2.70 -32.92
C LEU A 55 6.54 1.71 -33.56
N LEU A 56 6.99 0.74 -32.79
CA LEU A 56 7.88 -0.32 -33.26
C LEU A 56 7.43 -1.66 -32.64
N PRO A 57 7.02 -2.63 -33.49
CA PRO A 57 6.62 -3.95 -33.00
C PRO A 57 7.84 -4.76 -32.54
N ALA A 58 7.59 -5.72 -31.64
CA ALA A 58 8.57 -6.62 -31.07
C ALA A 58 9.32 -7.49 -32.11
N GLY A 59 10.44 -8.07 -31.68
CA GLY A 59 11.13 -9.15 -32.44
C GLY A 59 12.22 -8.72 -33.39
N SER A 60 12.85 -7.57 -33.18
CA SER A 60 14.01 -7.14 -33.96
C SER A 60 15.26 -7.90 -33.56
N SER A 61 15.79 -8.74 -34.46
CA SER A 61 17.04 -9.51 -34.24
C SER A 61 18.33 -8.66 -34.33
N SER A 62 18.22 -7.40 -34.73
CA SER A 62 19.32 -6.43 -34.83
C SER A 62 18.76 -5.03 -34.56
N PRO A 63 19.59 -4.05 -34.15
CA PRO A 63 19.14 -2.68 -33.94
C PRO A 63 18.49 -2.09 -35.20
N VAL A 64 17.29 -1.52 -35.02
CA VAL A 64 16.51 -0.88 -36.10
C VAL A 64 15.88 0.40 -35.59
N TRP A 65 15.58 1.33 -36.53
CA TRP A 65 14.74 2.50 -36.25
C TRP A 65 13.27 2.17 -36.49
N SER A 66 12.39 2.83 -35.73
CA SER A 66 10.98 2.94 -36.06
C SER A 66 10.77 3.72 -37.36
N ALA A 67 9.55 3.76 -37.87
CA ALA A 67 9.11 4.84 -38.73
C ALA A 67 9.28 6.20 -38.04
N ILE A 68 9.37 7.29 -38.82
CA ILE A 68 9.32 8.65 -38.32
C ILE A 68 7.88 8.88 -37.82
N ASP A 69 7.75 9.45 -36.65
CA ASP A 69 6.48 9.83 -36.05
C ASP A 69 6.47 11.32 -35.63
N SER A 70 5.29 11.86 -35.36
CA SER A 70 5.10 13.26 -35.03
C SER A 70 4.87 13.45 -33.53
N ILE A 71 5.42 14.53 -32.96
CA ILE A 71 5.11 14.98 -31.62
C ILE A 71 3.73 15.63 -31.64
N PRO A 72 2.77 15.25 -30.76
CA PRO A 72 1.38 15.69 -30.84
C PRO A 72 1.12 17.16 -30.48
N PHE A 73 2.14 17.87 -30.02
CA PHE A 73 2.09 19.26 -29.59
C PHE A 73 3.38 20.01 -29.96
N PRO A 74 3.40 21.36 -29.93
CA PRO A 74 4.62 22.13 -30.13
C PRO A 74 5.68 21.80 -29.07
N PHE A 75 6.86 21.41 -29.50
CA PHE A 75 7.97 21.04 -28.62
C PHE A 75 9.27 21.68 -29.08
N THR A 76 10.10 22.06 -28.10
CA THR A 76 11.41 22.67 -28.35
C THR A 76 12.50 21.79 -27.70
N PHE A 77 13.46 21.35 -28.51
CA PHE A 77 14.66 20.66 -28.06
C PHE A 77 15.88 21.54 -28.30
N ASN A 78 16.68 21.82 -27.26
CA ASN A 78 17.88 22.64 -27.32
C ASN A 78 17.62 23.98 -28.06
N ASN A 79 16.56 24.70 -27.69
CA ASN A 79 16.09 25.94 -28.32
C ASN A 79 15.67 25.82 -29.80
N ASN A 80 15.55 24.65 -30.35
CA ASN A 80 15.08 24.43 -31.70
C ASN A 80 13.72 23.77 -31.70
N PHE A 81 12.80 24.29 -32.50
CA PHE A 81 11.50 23.65 -32.70
C PHE A 81 11.70 22.31 -33.36
N VAL A 82 11.07 21.27 -32.82
CA VAL A 82 11.05 19.90 -33.35
C VAL A 82 9.61 19.36 -33.33
N ASP A 83 9.19 18.73 -34.41
CA ASP A 83 7.85 18.18 -34.58
C ASP A 83 7.83 16.70 -34.95
N GLN A 84 9.00 16.13 -35.20
CA GLN A 84 9.17 14.73 -35.59
C GLN A 84 10.32 14.06 -34.84
N PHE A 85 10.22 12.76 -34.69
CA PHE A 85 11.24 11.92 -34.07
C PHE A 85 11.20 10.50 -34.65
N LYS A 86 12.20 9.71 -34.32
CA LYS A 86 12.21 8.25 -34.49
C LYS A 86 12.90 7.59 -33.31
N VAL A 87 12.59 6.33 -33.05
CA VAL A 87 13.08 5.56 -31.90
C VAL A 87 13.76 4.29 -32.36
N SER A 88 14.90 3.97 -31.76
CA SER A 88 15.60 2.71 -32.03
C SER A 88 15.17 1.60 -31.05
N SER A 89 15.25 0.34 -31.51
CA SER A 89 15.07 -0.83 -30.66
C SER A 89 16.16 -1.01 -29.60
N SER A 90 17.15 -0.12 -29.55
CA SER A 90 18.19 -0.04 -28.51
C SER A 90 17.95 1.01 -27.45
N GLY A 91 16.76 1.66 -27.42
CA GLY A 91 16.38 2.63 -26.41
C GLY A 91 16.79 4.07 -26.70
N VAL A 92 16.99 4.47 -27.95
CA VAL A 92 17.37 5.83 -28.34
C VAL A 92 16.28 6.50 -29.15
N LEU A 93 15.78 7.64 -28.67
CA LEU A 93 14.92 8.56 -29.39
C LEU A 93 15.79 9.67 -30.00
N THR A 94 15.62 9.99 -31.27
CA THR A 94 16.33 11.11 -31.91
C THR A 94 15.39 12.04 -32.65
N PHE A 95 15.65 13.34 -32.51
CA PHE A 95 15.04 14.40 -33.33
C PHE A 95 15.81 14.65 -34.65
N ASP A 96 17.01 14.07 -34.79
CA ASP A 96 17.70 14.02 -36.10
C ASP A 96 17.13 12.88 -36.94
N ILE A 97 15.95 13.12 -37.53
CA ILE A 97 15.21 12.14 -38.33
C ILE A 97 15.98 11.71 -39.60
N ASN A 98 16.94 12.51 -40.05
CA ASN A 98 17.78 12.23 -41.24
C ASN A 98 19.02 11.40 -40.90
N SER A 99 19.38 11.22 -39.65
CA SER A 99 20.53 10.43 -39.25
C SER A 99 20.45 9.00 -39.78
N THR A 100 21.56 8.51 -40.34
CA THR A 100 21.74 7.11 -40.79
C THR A 100 22.41 6.24 -39.72
N ILE A 101 22.86 6.83 -38.63
CA ILE A 101 23.46 6.10 -37.49
C ILE A 101 22.37 5.29 -36.80
N ILE A 102 22.60 3.98 -36.67
CA ILE A 102 21.70 3.08 -35.90
C ILE A 102 22.42 2.69 -34.61
N PRO A 103 21.96 3.14 -33.43
CA PRO A 103 22.58 2.79 -32.16
C PRO A 103 22.54 1.28 -31.92
N GLY A 104 23.69 0.69 -31.55
CA GLY A 104 23.80 -0.72 -31.18
C GLY A 104 23.13 -1.03 -29.85
N PHE A 105 23.00 -2.31 -29.51
CA PHE A 105 22.49 -2.74 -28.21
C PHE A 105 23.50 -2.52 -27.06
N SER A 106 24.79 -2.50 -27.38
CA SER A 106 25.82 -2.21 -26.35
C SER A 106 25.93 -0.73 -26.13
N ASN A 107 25.72 -0.29 -24.88
CA ASN A 107 25.81 1.10 -24.47
C ASN A 107 27.25 1.51 -24.06
N ALA A 108 27.48 2.80 -23.99
CA ALA A 108 28.70 3.44 -23.53
C ALA A 108 28.40 4.79 -22.86
N THR A 109 29.43 5.48 -22.41
CA THR A 109 29.29 6.88 -21.96
C THR A 109 28.99 7.79 -23.15
N ILE A 110 28.23 8.86 -22.94
CA ILE A 110 27.94 9.90 -23.94
C ILE A 110 28.72 11.16 -23.63
N PRO A 111 29.10 12.01 -24.66
CA PRO A 111 28.73 11.84 -26.06
C PRO A 111 29.46 10.68 -26.74
N ASP A 112 28.78 9.96 -27.60
CA ASP A 112 29.27 8.80 -28.34
C ASP A 112 28.93 8.94 -29.82
N PRO A 113 29.88 8.68 -30.76
CA PRO A 113 29.62 8.79 -32.19
C PRO A 113 28.64 7.74 -32.72
N ALA A 114 28.34 6.67 -31.96
CA ALA A 114 27.32 5.69 -32.32
C ALA A 114 25.88 6.21 -32.04
N ILE A 115 25.74 7.35 -31.44
CA ILE A 115 24.46 8.00 -31.14
C ILE A 115 24.30 9.24 -32.05
N PRO A 116 23.13 9.40 -32.71
CA PRO A 116 22.86 10.65 -33.45
C PRO A 116 22.87 11.87 -32.52
N ASN A 117 23.17 13.03 -33.08
CA ASN A 117 22.96 14.29 -32.40
C ASN A 117 21.46 14.48 -32.08
N ASN A 118 21.14 15.36 -31.13
CA ASN A 118 19.78 15.67 -30.70
C ASN A 118 19.00 14.39 -30.28
N SER A 119 19.57 13.61 -29.40
CA SER A 119 18.99 12.33 -28.95
C SER A 119 18.79 12.30 -27.44
N VAL A 120 17.70 11.64 -27.04
CA VAL A 120 17.36 11.26 -25.65
C VAL A 120 17.40 9.74 -25.57
N MET A 121 17.91 9.19 -24.47
CA MET A 121 18.16 7.76 -24.46
C MET A 121 18.01 7.06 -23.11
N VAL A 122 17.59 5.83 -23.22
CA VAL A 122 17.73 4.72 -22.27
C VAL A 122 18.53 3.60 -22.99
N TRP A 123 19.70 3.98 -23.48
CA TRP A 123 20.51 3.17 -24.40
C TRP A 123 21.13 1.95 -23.70
N GLY A 124 21.04 0.81 -24.33
CA GLY A 124 21.46 -0.50 -23.81
C GLY A 124 20.29 -1.47 -23.68
N LEU A 125 19.08 -1.04 -24.02
CA LEU A 125 17.95 -1.93 -24.15
C LEU A 125 18.11 -2.79 -25.38
N GLU A 126 17.72 -4.08 -25.28
CA GLU A 126 17.86 -5.06 -26.34
C GLU A 126 16.47 -5.57 -26.77
N GLY A 127 15.91 -4.95 -27.79
CA GLY A 127 14.55 -5.23 -28.29
C GLY A 127 14.43 -6.51 -29.10
N THR A 128 14.97 -7.63 -28.60
CA THR A 128 15.01 -8.92 -29.31
C THR A 128 13.92 -9.89 -28.86
N GLY A 129 13.22 -9.61 -27.79
CA GLY A 129 12.15 -10.43 -27.25
C GLY A 129 10.82 -10.32 -28.02
N SER A 130 9.97 -11.31 -27.86
CA SER A 130 8.65 -11.35 -28.52
C SER A 130 7.64 -10.33 -28.02
N ASN A 131 7.92 -9.68 -26.90
CA ASN A 131 7.06 -8.68 -26.26
C ASN A 131 7.70 -7.29 -26.20
N ASP A 132 8.88 -7.10 -26.78
CA ASP A 132 9.70 -5.90 -26.71
C ASP A 132 9.17 -4.82 -27.66
N ASN A 133 7.97 -4.34 -27.44
CA ASN A 133 7.36 -3.29 -28.26
C ASN A 133 7.78 -1.90 -27.79
N ILE A 134 7.82 -0.95 -28.70
CA ILE A 134 7.81 0.48 -28.40
C ILE A 134 6.42 1.01 -28.74
N VAL A 135 5.78 1.61 -27.74
CA VAL A 135 4.42 2.15 -27.90
C VAL A 135 4.36 3.60 -27.45
N THR A 136 3.37 4.34 -27.94
CA THR A 136 3.19 5.75 -27.60
C THR A 136 1.77 6.05 -27.14
N LYS A 137 1.63 7.02 -26.23
CA LYS A 137 0.36 7.53 -25.76
C LYS A 137 0.51 8.95 -25.22
N THR A 138 -0.53 9.77 -25.38
CA THR A 138 -0.59 11.13 -24.82
C THR A 138 -1.50 11.15 -23.60
N PHE A 139 -1.05 11.77 -22.52
CA PHE A 139 -1.82 11.96 -21.28
C PHE A 139 -1.96 13.46 -20.97
N GLY A 140 -2.98 13.82 -20.21
CA GLY A 140 -3.23 15.18 -19.77
C GLY A 140 -4.08 16.01 -20.76
N ASN A 141 -4.28 17.27 -20.39
CA ASN A 141 -5.10 18.22 -21.17
C ASN A 141 -4.21 19.16 -22.01
N PRO A 142 -4.69 19.67 -23.15
CA PRO A 142 -3.93 20.64 -23.96
C PRO A 142 -3.40 21.82 -23.14
N GLY A 143 -2.12 22.13 -23.33
CA GLY A 143 -1.36 23.14 -22.59
C GLY A 143 -0.49 22.57 -21.47
N GLY A 144 -0.58 21.26 -21.18
CA GLY A 144 0.20 20.55 -20.18
C GLY A 144 0.18 19.04 -20.44
N GLN A 145 0.11 18.64 -21.72
CA GLN A 145 0.12 17.23 -22.10
C GLN A 145 1.51 16.63 -21.96
N GLN A 146 1.54 15.32 -21.72
CA GLN A 146 2.75 14.51 -21.78
C GLN A 146 2.62 13.45 -22.88
N PHE A 147 3.59 13.37 -23.76
CA PHE A 147 3.72 12.34 -24.77
C PHE A 147 4.72 11.30 -24.32
N TRP A 148 4.23 10.10 -24.09
CA TRP A 148 5.00 8.96 -23.58
C TRP A 148 5.44 8.06 -24.71
N VAL A 149 6.73 7.76 -24.75
CA VAL A 149 7.35 6.73 -25.58
C VAL A 149 7.82 5.62 -24.66
N PHE A 150 7.11 4.52 -24.65
CA PHE A 150 7.24 3.43 -23.67
C PHE A 150 7.95 2.22 -24.28
N PHE A 151 9.03 1.79 -23.65
CA PHE A 151 9.81 0.60 -23.99
C PHE A 151 9.35 -0.55 -23.09
N SER A 152 8.56 -1.44 -23.65
CA SER A 152 7.92 -2.49 -22.92
C SER A 152 8.70 -3.77 -22.91
N SER A 153 8.94 -4.33 -21.73
CA SER A 153 9.50 -5.68 -21.54
C SER A 153 10.87 -5.92 -22.18
N TYR A 154 11.67 -4.84 -22.35
CA TYR A 154 12.94 -4.90 -23.06
C TYR A 154 14.00 -5.69 -22.28
N THR A 155 14.50 -6.74 -22.79
CA THR A 155 15.83 -7.39 -22.80
C THR A 155 15.79 -8.91 -22.93
N ALA A 156 16.88 -9.52 -23.40
CA ALA A 156 17.07 -10.97 -23.47
C ALA A 156 17.27 -11.58 -22.06
N GLY A 157 16.31 -12.36 -21.60
CA GLY A 157 16.42 -13.17 -20.37
C GLY A 157 15.97 -12.52 -19.06
N SER A 158 15.73 -11.24 -19.05
CA SER A 158 14.99 -10.49 -18.00
C SER A 158 14.22 -9.38 -18.71
N TRP A 159 13.20 -8.82 -18.05
CA TRP A 159 12.46 -7.72 -18.66
C TRP A 159 12.66 -6.44 -17.82
N SER A 160 12.71 -5.32 -18.55
CA SER A 160 12.86 -3.97 -18.01
C SER A 160 11.95 -3.02 -18.77
N TYR A 161 11.34 -2.08 -18.06
CA TYR A 161 10.39 -1.10 -18.59
C TYR A 161 10.92 0.29 -18.34
N TRP A 162 10.97 1.08 -19.40
CA TRP A 162 11.42 2.46 -19.37
C TRP A 162 10.56 3.33 -20.26
N SER A 163 10.48 4.61 -19.97
CA SER A 163 9.85 5.57 -20.87
C SER A 163 10.70 6.81 -21.06
N ILE A 164 10.56 7.41 -22.25
CA ILE A 164 10.97 8.77 -22.55
C ILE A 164 9.69 9.60 -22.68
N VAL A 165 9.59 10.71 -21.94
CA VAL A 165 8.39 11.54 -21.92
C VAL A 165 8.74 12.95 -22.33
N LEU A 166 7.96 13.54 -23.23
CA LEU A 166 8.04 14.92 -23.67
C LEU A 166 6.85 15.69 -23.09
N GLU A 167 7.07 16.86 -22.46
CA GLU A 167 6.02 17.65 -21.84
C GLU A 167 5.73 18.92 -22.62
N GLU A 168 4.45 19.14 -22.94
CA GLU A 168 3.96 20.34 -23.59
C GLU A 168 4.16 21.58 -22.74
N GLY A 169 4.53 22.70 -23.36
CA GLY A 169 4.64 24.00 -22.71
C GLY A 169 5.95 24.22 -21.96
N SER A 170 6.31 23.33 -21.05
CA SER A 170 7.58 23.40 -20.30
C SER A 170 8.78 22.98 -21.13
N ASN A 171 8.58 22.14 -22.16
CA ASN A 171 9.61 21.45 -22.93
C ASN A 171 10.54 20.59 -22.07
N LYS A 172 10.11 20.15 -20.92
CA LYS A 172 10.82 19.19 -20.08
C LYS A 172 10.83 17.83 -20.73
N ILE A 173 11.87 17.09 -20.45
CA ILE A 173 12.03 15.68 -20.91
C ILE A 173 12.19 14.83 -19.66
N TYR A 174 11.45 13.74 -19.58
CA TYR A 174 11.60 12.81 -18.49
C TYR A 174 12.09 11.47 -19.02
N ILE A 175 12.98 10.84 -18.26
CA ILE A 175 13.33 9.43 -18.42
C ILE A 175 12.73 8.74 -17.20
N VAL A 176 11.74 7.88 -17.42
CA VAL A 176 11.01 7.19 -16.37
C VAL A 176 11.51 5.76 -16.25
N ASP A 177 11.99 5.42 -15.07
CA ASP A 177 12.31 4.07 -14.63
C ASP A 177 11.05 3.46 -14.02
N GLN A 178 10.53 2.39 -14.62
CA GLN A 178 9.22 1.89 -14.28
C GLN A 178 9.27 0.52 -13.61
N ARG A 179 9.91 -0.46 -14.27
CA ARG A 179 9.78 -1.84 -13.78
C ARG A 179 10.92 -2.73 -14.27
N HIS A 180 11.28 -3.75 -13.48
CA HIS A 180 12.20 -4.78 -13.94
C HIS A 180 11.90 -6.16 -13.34
N SER A 181 12.38 -7.23 -13.98
CA SER A 181 12.39 -8.57 -13.37
C SER A 181 13.53 -8.69 -12.35
N GLY A 182 13.25 -9.33 -11.21
CA GLY A 182 14.15 -9.35 -10.04
C GLY A 182 15.53 -10.00 -10.19
N SER A 183 16.01 -10.42 -11.37
CA SER A 183 17.27 -11.16 -11.50
C SER A 183 18.35 -10.39 -12.17
N ALA A 184 18.48 -9.36 -12.64
CA ALA A 184 19.53 -8.50 -13.21
C ALA A 184 18.94 -7.58 -14.28
N ALA A 185 18.62 -6.37 -13.86
CA ALA A 185 18.29 -5.31 -14.79
C ALA A 185 19.47 -5.04 -15.73
N PRO A 186 19.21 -4.72 -17.00
CA PRO A 186 20.27 -4.32 -17.91
C PRO A 186 20.95 -3.04 -17.43
N ALA A 187 22.25 -2.97 -17.60
CA ALA A 187 22.95 -1.72 -17.43
C ALA A 187 22.67 -0.81 -18.63
N ILE A 188 22.15 0.39 -18.38
CA ILE A 188 21.81 1.35 -19.44
C ILE A 188 22.58 2.66 -19.31
N THR A 189 22.61 3.41 -20.40
CA THR A 189 22.99 4.83 -20.43
C THR A 189 21.71 5.66 -20.55
N ALA A 190 21.37 6.38 -19.49
CA ALA A 190 20.28 7.35 -19.50
C ALA A 190 20.83 8.77 -19.66
N GLY A 191 20.25 9.54 -20.57
CA GLY A 191 20.72 10.91 -20.79
C GLY A 191 20.28 11.54 -22.11
N ILE A 192 20.88 12.70 -22.38
CA ILE A 192 20.66 13.50 -23.59
C ILE A 192 22.01 13.74 -24.26
N GLN A 193 22.12 13.47 -25.55
CA GLN A 193 23.23 13.89 -26.38
C GLN A 193 22.76 15.00 -27.34
N ILE A 194 23.34 16.17 -27.21
CA ILE A 194 23.04 17.34 -28.05
C ILE A 194 23.86 17.24 -29.34
N ASP A 195 25.17 17.03 -29.18
CA ASP A 195 26.13 16.90 -30.30
C ASP A 195 27.35 16.06 -29.86
N SER A 196 28.36 16.01 -30.69
CA SER A 196 29.58 15.22 -30.44
C SER A 196 30.46 15.72 -29.29
N ALA A 197 30.16 16.89 -28.72
CA ALA A 197 30.90 17.50 -27.62
C ALA A 197 30.05 17.75 -26.36
N ASN A 198 28.73 17.76 -26.52
CA ASN A 198 27.81 18.17 -25.48
C ASN A 198 26.78 17.05 -25.22
N ALA A 199 26.81 16.52 -24.01
CA ALA A 199 25.85 15.54 -23.51
C ALA A 199 25.64 15.71 -22.00
N VAL A 200 24.48 15.29 -21.50
CA VAL A 200 24.16 15.18 -20.07
C VAL A 200 23.77 13.73 -19.78
N MET A 201 24.44 13.13 -18.84
CA MET A 201 24.29 11.72 -18.51
C MET A 201 23.87 11.57 -17.06
N VAL A 202 22.87 10.72 -16.80
CA VAL A 202 22.44 10.40 -15.44
C VAL A 202 23.58 9.69 -14.70
N THR A 203 23.83 10.09 -13.45
CA THR A 203 24.85 9.48 -12.59
C THR A 203 24.57 7.97 -12.43
N GLY A 204 25.60 7.17 -12.57
CA GLY A 204 25.50 5.71 -12.60
C GLY A 204 25.56 5.12 -14.01
N SER A 205 25.18 5.89 -15.07
CA SER A 205 25.38 5.47 -16.45
C SER A 205 26.90 5.35 -16.81
N PRO A 206 27.32 4.44 -17.67
CA PRO A 206 26.55 3.51 -18.48
C PRO A 206 26.11 2.24 -17.74
N SER A 207 26.30 2.15 -16.45
CA SER A 207 25.92 1.00 -15.62
C SER A 207 24.66 1.27 -14.78
N LEU A 208 23.83 2.21 -15.22
CA LEU A 208 22.58 2.54 -14.55
C LEU A 208 21.63 1.33 -14.63
N SER A 209 21.09 0.93 -13.48
CA SER A 209 20.09 -0.14 -13.37
C SER A 209 18.76 0.44 -12.88
N ASN A 210 17.66 -0.30 -13.09
CA ASN A 210 16.37 0.10 -12.54
C ASN A 210 16.43 0.24 -11.02
N LEU A 211 15.80 1.30 -10.51
CA LEU A 211 15.48 1.52 -9.09
C LEU A 211 14.05 1.08 -8.77
N ALA A 212 13.13 1.25 -9.72
CA ALA A 212 11.77 0.74 -9.63
C ALA A 212 11.75 -0.77 -9.45
N GLY A 213 10.74 -1.28 -8.74
CA GLY A 213 10.61 -2.70 -8.42
C GLY A 213 9.98 -3.54 -9.52
N THR A 214 9.23 -4.54 -9.14
CA THR A 214 8.53 -5.46 -10.07
C THR A 214 7.02 -5.19 -10.15
N ASP A 215 6.53 -4.16 -9.48
CA ASP A 215 5.12 -3.78 -9.50
C ASP A 215 4.74 -3.15 -10.85
N PRO A 216 3.62 -3.52 -11.46
CA PRO A 216 3.14 -2.87 -12.68
C PRO A 216 2.47 -1.52 -12.45
N SER A 217 2.19 -1.13 -11.19
CA SER A 217 1.56 0.16 -10.91
C SER A 217 2.59 1.29 -10.90
N PRO A 218 2.19 2.53 -11.20
CA PRO A 218 3.10 3.67 -11.19
C PRO A 218 3.66 4.05 -9.81
N SER A 219 3.21 3.42 -8.73
CA SER A 219 3.47 3.84 -7.36
C SER A 219 4.92 3.68 -6.89
N ASP A 220 5.73 2.85 -7.56
CA ASP A 220 7.15 2.67 -7.26
C ASP A 220 8.08 3.22 -8.35
N ASN A 221 7.53 3.91 -9.36
CA ASN A 221 8.29 4.49 -10.44
C ASN A 221 9.20 5.62 -9.96
N HIS A 222 10.33 5.78 -10.65
CA HIS A 222 11.24 6.90 -10.50
C HIS A 222 11.42 7.59 -11.83
N TYR A 223 11.76 8.89 -11.82
CA TYR A 223 12.11 9.57 -13.06
C TYR A 223 13.25 10.56 -12.89
N TYR A 224 13.92 10.83 -13.99
CA TYR A 224 14.91 11.86 -14.17
C TYR A 224 14.29 12.97 -15.03
N GLU A 225 14.17 14.17 -14.48
CA GLU A 225 13.62 15.33 -15.18
C GLU A 225 14.77 16.15 -15.78
N PHE A 226 14.78 16.29 -17.09
CA PHE A 226 15.76 17.10 -17.81
C PHE A 226 15.15 18.44 -18.17
N THR A 227 15.79 19.51 -17.69
CA THR A 227 15.42 20.90 -17.94
C THR A 227 16.50 21.59 -18.75
N PHE A 228 16.06 22.38 -19.74
CA PHE A 228 16.97 23.17 -20.56
C PHE A 228 17.51 24.37 -19.77
N GLY A 229 18.85 24.54 -19.68
CA GLY A 229 19.48 25.58 -18.94
C GLY A 229 20.68 25.11 -18.12
N THR A 230 21.04 25.87 -17.11
CA THR A 230 22.10 25.54 -16.14
C THR A 230 21.49 25.28 -14.80
N GLN A 231 21.89 24.20 -14.15
CA GLN A 231 21.48 23.90 -12.78
C GLN A 231 21.97 25.01 -11.83
N ASN A 232 21.13 25.39 -10.87
CA ASN A 232 21.49 26.31 -9.81
C ASN A 232 22.69 25.79 -9.00
N SER A 233 23.54 26.66 -8.52
CA SER A 233 24.62 26.22 -7.63
C SER A 233 24.10 25.92 -6.23
N LEU A 234 23.18 26.71 -5.72
CA LEU A 234 22.56 26.57 -4.41
C LEU A 234 21.04 26.50 -4.61
N ASP A 235 20.43 25.37 -4.27
CA ASP A 235 19.00 25.10 -4.41
C ASP A 235 18.64 23.95 -3.46
N VAL A 236 17.63 24.13 -2.61
CA VAL A 236 17.17 23.11 -1.67
C VAL A 236 15.66 23.04 -1.68
N SER A 237 15.11 21.83 -1.65
CA SER A 237 13.68 21.61 -1.57
C SER A 237 13.31 20.87 -0.28
N GLY A 238 12.21 21.27 0.36
CA GLY A 238 11.55 20.46 1.38
C GLY A 238 10.82 19.29 0.70
N VAL A 239 11.18 18.05 1.04
CA VAL A 239 10.66 16.86 0.35
C VAL A 239 9.75 16.00 1.22
N ASP A 240 9.90 16.03 2.54
CA ASP A 240 9.05 15.26 3.45
C ASP A 240 8.99 15.89 4.84
N PHE A 241 8.03 15.41 5.62
CA PHE A 241 7.76 15.83 6.98
C PHE A 241 7.68 14.58 7.86
N VAL A 242 8.62 14.37 8.75
CA VAL A 242 8.79 13.12 9.50
C VAL A 242 7.79 12.98 10.66
N ASN A 243 7.18 14.07 11.10
CA ASN A 243 6.24 14.03 12.21
C ASN A 243 5.01 13.19 11.90
N ASP A 244 4.53 12.41 12.89
CA ASP A 244 3.19 11.81 12.83
C ASP A 244 2.15 12.91 12.60
N PRO A 245 1.24 12.76 11.63
CA PRO A 245 0.20 13.76 11.38
C PRO A 245 -0.83 13.87 12.50
N TYR A 246 -0.89 12.91 13.43
CA TYR A 246 -1.89 12.80 14.48
C TYR A 246 -1.22 12.77 15.86
N LEU A 247 -1.32 13.88 16.59
CA LEU A 247 -0.59 14.13 17.81
C LEU A 247 -1.54 14.19 19.03
N TYR A 248 -1.05 13.80 20.20
CA TYR A 248 -1.80 13.87 21.45
C TYR A 248 -1.33 15.07 22.27
N LEU A 249 -2.22 15.99 22.60
CA LEU A 249 -1.92 17.28 23.25
C LEU A 249 -1.07 17.15 24.51
N ASN A 250 -1.30 16.09 25.30
CA ASN A 250 -0.58 15.91 26.56
C ASN A 250 0.89 15.47 26.40
N ASP A 251 1.30 15.09 25.18
CA ASP A 251 2.69 14.74 24.87
C ASP A 251 3.51 15.95 24.38
N ALA A 252 2.86 17.10 24.24
CA ALA A 252 3.57 18.33 23.89
C ALA A 252 4.63 18.67 24.96
N PRO A 253 5.75 19.30 24.58
CA PRO A 253 6.03 19.91 23.28
C PRO A 253 6.65 18.95 22.25
N TYR A 254 6.47 19.24 20.95
CA TYR A 254 6.91 18.44 19.82
C TYR A 254 8.12 19.03 19.11
N SER A 255 9.05 18.19 18.66
CA SER A 255 10.05 18.58 17.69
C SER A 255 9.42 18.60 16.29
N ILE A 256 9.69 19.62 15.50
CA ILE A 256 9.34 19.67 14.08
C ILE A 256 10.51 19.08 13.31
N ASN A 257 10.25 18.16 12.37
CA ASN A 257 11.28 17.44 11.64
C ASN A 257 10.95 17.44 10.15
N GLY A 258 11.86 17.94 9.33
CA GLY A 258 11.73 17.99 7.88
C GLY A 258 12.86 17.28 7.17
N VAL A 259 12.58 16.75 5.99
CA VAL A 259 13.58 16.21 5.06
C VAL A 259 13.80 17.24 3.96
N PHE A 260 15.05 17.59 3.73
CA PHE A 260 15.46 18.56 2.73
C PHE A 260 16.39 17.88 1.72
N ARG A 261 16.16 18.13 0.42
CA ARG A 261 16.97 17.63 -0.68
C ARG A 261 17.76 18.77 -1.32
N ASN A 262 19.05 18.57 -1.52
CA ASN A 262 19.88 19.49 -2.29
C ASN A 262 19.65 19.28 -3.80
N LEU A 263 19.04 20.24 -4.46
CA LEU A 263 18.84 20.27 -5.91
C LEU A 263 19.93 21.05 -6.63
N GLY A 264 20.80 21.72 -5.89
CA GLY A 264 21.92 22.50 -6.40
C GLY A 264 23.17 21.65 -6.75
N LEU A 265 24.13 22.28 -7.41
CA LEU A 265 25.43 21.66 -7.74
C LEU A 265 26.36 21.60 -6.53
N ASP A 266 26.34 22.65 -5.68
CA ASP A 266 27.24 22.76 -4.56
C ASP A 266 26.76 21.95 -3.36
N THR A 267 27.67 21.22 -2.72
CA THR A 267 27.36 20.54 -1.46
C THR A 267 26.95 21.54 -0.39
N ILE A 268 25.79 21.31 0.23
CA ILE A 268 25.31 22.15 1.34
C ILE A 268 25.99 21.69 2.63
N ILE A 269 26.78 22.60 3.23
CA ILE A 269 27.49 22.34 4.50
C ILE A 269 26.87 23.07 5.68
N ASN A 270 26.05 24.06 5.42
CA ASN A 270 25.19 24.71 6.41
C ASN A 270 23.98 25.33 5.72
N MET A 271 22.88 25.45 6.46
CA MET A 271 21.66 26.11 6.02
C MET A 271 20.89 26.66 7.21
N LYS A 272 19.99 27.58 6.95
CA LYS A 272 19.00 28.04 7.94
C LYS A 272 17.68 27.36 7.65
N ILE A 273 17.21 26.54 8.60
CA ILE A 273 15.89 25.93 8.54
C ILE A 273 14.86 26.80 9.25
N ASN A 274 13.66 26.80 8.73
CA ASN A 274 12.58 27.64 9.22
C ASN A 274 11.28 26.82 9.29
N TYR A 275 10.43 27.12 10.28
CA TYR A 275 9.04 26.71 10.24
C TYR A 275 8.11 27.84 10.68
N SER A 276 6.87 27.80 10.22
CA SER A 276 5.78 28.64 10.73
C SER A 276 4.53 27.80 10.94
N ILE A 277 3.65 28.25 11.82
CA ILE A 277 2.43 27.58 12.19
C ILE A 277 1.26 28.51 11.88
N ASN A 278 0.31 28.03 11.05
CA ASN A 278 -0.87 28.78 10.59
C ASN A 278 -0.49 30.16 10.03
N GLY A 279 0.65 30.25 9.30
CA GLY A 279 1.16 31.51 8.76
C GLY A 279 1.60 32.52 9.83
N GLY A 280 1.82 32.08 11.07
CA GLY A 280 2.28 32.93 12.18
C GLY A 280 3.77 33.26 12.12
N ASN A 281 4.35 33.58 13.29
CA ASN A 281 5.76 33.92 13.39
C ASN A 281 6.67 32.77 12.98
N THR A 282 7.70 33.08 12.20
CA THR A 282 8.73 32.12 11.80
C THR A 282 9.66 31.79 12.96
N VAL A 283 9.89 30.52 13.18
CA VAL A 283 11.00 30.02 14.01
C VAL A 283 12.13 29.64 13.09
N SER A 284 13.33 30.09 13.37
CA SER A 284 14.52 29.91 12.52
C SER A 284 15.69 29.36 13.30
N GLU A 285 16.40 28.39 12.74
CA GLU A 285 17.61 27.81 13.31
C GLU A 285 18.68 27.61 12.24
N TYR A 286 19.97 27.83 12.60
CA TYR A 286 21.08 27.51 11.73
C TYR A 286 21.62 26.13 12.04
N ILE A 287 21.75 25.32 10.99
CA ILE A 287 22.40 24.02 11.06
C ILE A 287 23.72 24.08 10.31
N SER A 288 24.75 23.50 10.90
CA SER A 288 26.11 23.44 10.34
C SER A 288 26.68 22.04 10.44
N ASN A 289 27.81 21.81 9.77
CA ASN A 289 28.46 20.51 9.64
C ASN A 289 27.64 19.51 8.86
N LEU A 290 26.80 19.98 7.94
CA LEU A 290 26.10 19.17 6.97
C LEU A 290 27.09 18.71 5.88
N ASN A 291 26.64 17.71 5.11
CA ASN A 291 27.35 17.25 3.91
C ASN A 291 26.32 16.73 2.89
N ILE A 292 25.40 17.61 2.49
CA ILE A 292 24.31 17.25 1.57
C ILE A 292 24.80 17.49 0.15
N GLY A 293 25.28 16.42 -0.49
CA GLY A 293 25.68 16.45 -1.90
C GLY A 293 24.50 16.67 -2.82
N SER A 294 24.77 17.01 -4.10
CA SER A 294 23.69 17.15 -5.10
C SER A 294 22.80 15.90 -5.15
N TYR A 295 21.48 16.10 -5.10
CA TYR A 295 20.42 15.09 -5.04
C TYR A 295 20.43 14.19 -3.79
N GLN A 296 21.12 14.56 -2.74
CA GLN A 296 21.07 13.88 -1.45
C GLN A 296 20.10 14.58 -0.50
N ASP A 297 19.51 13.75 0.38
CA ASP A 297 18.58 14.18 1.42
C ASP A 297 19.28 14.29 2.77
N ASP A 298 18.78 15.19 3.61
CA ASP A 298 19.10 15.29 5.02
C ASP A 298 17.85 15.49 5.85
N THR A 299 17.79 14.80 6.99
CA THR A 299 16.70 14.99 7.96
C THR A 299 17.14 15.96 9.03
N SER A 300 16.52 17.12 9.05
CA SER A 300 16.82 18.19 9.99
C SER A 300 15.70 18.36 11.00
N SER A 301 16.09 18.48 12.28
CA SER A 301 15.17 18.66 13.43
C SER A 301 15.37 20.03 14.07
N PHE A 302 14.27 20.70 14.42
CA PHE A 302 14.31 21.94 15.16
C PHE A 302 14.51 21.67 16.65
N ASN A 303 15.47 22.37 17.28
CA ASN A 303 15.68 22.34 18.73
C ASN A 303 14.59 23.13 19.48
N THR A 304 14.03 24.16 18.83
CA THR A 304 12.90 24.93 19.36
C THR A 304 11.63 24.12 19.18
N LEU A 305 11.17 23.54 20.29
CA LEU A 305 10.00 22.69 20.30
C LEU A 305 8.71 23.49 20.10
N TRP A 306 7.78 22.93 19.36
CA TRP A 306 6.42 23.44 19.23
C TRP A 306 5.54 22.96 20.39
N ASN A 307 4.86 23.90 21.07
CA ASN A 307 3.98 23.61 22.18
C ASN A 307 2.54 24.06 21.90
N PRO A 308 1.72 23.23 21.22
CA PRO A 308 0.30 23.52 21.05
C PRO A 308 -0.42 23.60 22.40
N THR A 309 -1.31 24.58 22.56
CA THR A 309 -2.08 24.79 23.79
C THR A 309 -3.51 24.30 23.69
N ASN A 310 -3.97 23.96 22.49
CA ASN A 310 -5.33 23.51 22.22
C ASN A 310 -5.31 22.36 21.21
N ALA A 311 -6.34 21.52 21.26
CA ALA A 311 -6.64 20.59 20.18
C ALA A 311 -7.07 21.34 18.93
N GLY A 312 -6.77 20.82 17.75
CA GLY A 312 -7.12 21.41 16.46
C GLY A 312 -6.19 21.00 15.34
N THR A 313 -6.48 21.50 14.15
CA THR A 313 -5.63 21.33 12.97
C THR A 313 -4.70 22.53 12.80
N TYR A 314 -3.44 22.23 12.55
CA TYR A 314 -2.38 23.23 12.41
C TYR A 314 -1.68 23.02 11.06
N ASP A 315 -1.69 24.06 10.22
CA ASP A 315 -0.86 24.09 9.01
C ASP A 315 0.57 24.43 9.41
N ILE A 316 1.48 23.49 9.21
CA ILE A 316 2.92 23.66 9.46
C ILE A 316 3.61 23.81 8.11
N ALA A 317 4.23 24.97 7.89
CA ALA A 317 5.11 25.21 6.77
C ALA A 317 6.56 25.07 7.21
N ILE A 318 7.37 24.31 6.47
CA ILE A 318 8.83 24.22 6.68
C ILE A 318 9.56 24.60 5.39
N TRP A 319 10.69 25.26 5.52
CA TRP A 319 11.59 25.60 4.40
C TRP A 319 13.02 25.81 4.88
N ALA A 320 13.95 25.80 3.96
CA ALA A 320 15.33 26.19 4.26
C ALA A 320 15.76 27.39 3.40
N ASP A 321 16.69 28.15 3.90
CA ASP A 321 17.33 29.27 3.21
C ASP A 321 18.78 29.47 3.69
N SER A 322 19.47 30.50 3.15
CA SER A 322 20.84 30.86 3.57
C SER A 322 21.82 29.69 3.44
N LEU A 323 21.81 29.04 2.28
CA LEU A 323 22.61 27.86 1.94
C LEU A 323 24.08 28.27 1.81
N ASN A 324 24.97 27.68 2.62
CA ASN A 324 26.40 28.03 2.63
C ASN A 324 26.67 29.55 2.79
N GLY A 325 25.74 30.30 3.38
CA GLY A 325 25.76 31.74 3.50
C GLY A 325 25.31 32.51 2.24
N GLY A 326 24.88 31.80 1.18
CA GLY A 326 24.26 32.35 -0.02
C GLY A 326 22.73 32.24 0.03
N SER A 327 22.04 32.83 -0.95
CA SER A 327 20.60 32.69 -1.12
C SER A 327 20.31 31.41 -1.88
N ASP A 328 19.16 30.77 -1.58
CA ASP A 328 18.54 29.80 -2.48
C ASP A 328 18.23 30.47 -3.82
N MET A 329 18.51 29.78 -4.92
CA MET A 329 18.35 30.31 -6.27
C MET A 329 16.96 29.96 -6.89
N ASP A 330 16.21 29.04 -6.29
CA ASP A 330 14.83 28.73 -6.66
C ASP A 330 13.94 28.58 -5.42
N ASN A 331 13.41 29.69 -4.93
CA ASN A 331 12.51 29.66 -3.77
C ASN A 331 11.09 29.14 -4.06
N SER A 332 10.80 28.69 -5.28
CA SER A 332 9.47 28.18 -5.63
C SER A 332 9.23 26.74 -5.16
N ASN A 333 10.30 26.02 -4.87
CA ASN A 333 10.29 24.61 -4.44
C ASN A 333 10.64 24.39 -2.96
N ASP A 334 10.99 25.45 -2.20
CA ASP A 334 11.55 25.33 -0.85
C ASP A 334 10.55 24.89 0.20
N THR A 335 9.30 25.38 0.11
CA THR A 335 8.33 25.32 1.20
C THR A 335 7.44 24.09 1.09
N LEU A 336 7.50 23.24 2.10
CA LEU A 336 6.60 22.11 2.29
C LEU A 336 5.56 22.44 3.36
N HIS A 337 4.30 22.15 3.06
CA HIS A 337 3.18 22.29 3.97
C HIS A 337 2.64 20.93 4.41
N LYS A 338 2.35 20.80 5.70
CA LYS A 338 1.66 19.63 6.25
C LYS A 338 0.69 20.05 7.35
N ASN A 339 -0.53 19.50 7.31
CA ASN A 339 -1.47 19.60 8.41
C ASN A 339 -1.12 18.60 9.50
N LEU A 340 -0.88 19.10 10.72
CA LEU A 340 -0.82 18.28 11.92
C LEU A 340 -2.11 18.44 12.74
N HIS A 341 -2.67 17.31 13.15
CA HIS A 341 -3.92 17.26 13.91
C HIS A 341 -3.59 16.94 15.37
N VAL A 342 -3.85 17.87 16.27
CA VAL A 342 -3.63 17.71 17.72
C VAL A 342 -4.95 17.38 18.38
N PHE A 343 -4.99 16.31 19.16
CA PHE A 343 -6.18 15.83 19.87
C PHE A 343 -5.97 15.92 21.38
N ASP A 344 -7.02 16.24 22.13
CA ASP A 344 -7.03 16.31 23.60
C ASP A 344 -7.44 15.00 24.27
N ILE A 345 -7.87 14.02 23.47
CA ILE A 345 -8.25 12.68 23.93
C ILE A 345 -7.63 11.63 22.99
N SER A 346 -7.17 10.53 23.55
CA SER A 346 -6.63 9.40 22.80
C SER A 346 -6.92 8.08 23.49
N THR A 347 -6.74 7.00 22.77
CA THR A 347 -6.71 5.62 23.28
C THR A 347 -5.49 4.90 22.73
N GLN A 348 -5.16 3.75 23.31
CA GLN A 348 -4.07 2.93 22.82
C GLN A 348 -4.39 2.42 21.42
N ARG A 349 -3.45 2.58 20.47
CA ARG A 349 -3.54 1.91 19.19
C ARG A 349 -3.21 0.43 19.35
N ILE A 350 -4.02 -0.41 18.74
CA ILE A 350 -3.69 -1.81 18.50
C ILE A 350 -3.08 -1.87 17.10
N PRO A 351 -1.78 -2.17 16.93
CA PRO A 351 -1.14 -2.20 15.63
C PRO A 351 -1.73 -3.30 14.74
N LEU A 352 -1.97 -2.95 13.47
CA LEU A 352 -2.33 -3.90 12.42
C LEU A 352 -1.07 -4.40 11.71
N LEU A 353 -0.94 -5.70 11.61
CA LEU A 353 0.11 -6.38 10.87
C LEU A 353 -0.52 -7.16 9.71
N GLU A 354 -0.44 -6.61 8.50
CA GLU A 354 -0.85 -7.28 7.28
C GLU A 354 0.37 -7.97 6.66
N THR A 355 0.38 -9.30 6.61
CA THR A 355 1.54 -10.07 6.20
C THR A 355 1.25 -10.84 4.92
N PHE A 356 2.05 -10.63 3.89
CA PHE A 356 1.97 -11.32 2.61
C PHE A 356 2.97 -12.49 2.63
N VAL A 357 2.47 -13.71 2.52
CA VAL A 357 3.25 -14.95 2.71
C VAL A 357 2.94 -15.98 1.63
N SER A 358 3.76 -17.02 1.55
CA SER A 358 3.44 -18.19 0.72
C SER A 358 4.05 -19.44 1.34
N SER A 359 3.26 -20.51 1.44
CA SER A 359 3.70 -21.84 1.86
C SER A 359 4.67 -22.50 0.88
N THR A 360 4.94 -21.85 -0.25
CA THR A 360 5.97 -22.29 -1.22
C THR A 360 7.25 -21.46 -1.16
N SER A 361 7.30 -20.43 -0.31
CA SER A 361 8.47 -19.58 -0.11
C SER A 361 9.29 -20.03 1.10
N GLN A 362 10.55 -20.42 0.89
CA GLN A 362 11.47 -20.77 1.97
C GLN A 362 11.75 -19.58 2.91
N PHE A 363 11.76 -18.35 2.37
CA PHE A 363 11.94 -17.14 3.18
C PHE A 363 10.77 -16.87 4.12
N SER A 364 9.53 -17.31 3.75
CA SER A 364 8.36 -17.17 4.61
C SER A 364 8.50 -17.95 5.93
N VAL A 365 9.22 -19.06 5.95
CA VAL A 365 9.49 -19.84 7.19
C VAL A 365 10.25 -19.01 8.21
N THR A 366 11.35 -18.38 7.79
CA THR A 366 12.15 -17.53 8.67
C THR A 366 11.35 -16.31 9.13
N GLY A 367 10.70 -15.62 8.21
CA GLY A 367 9.88 -14.45 8.54
C GLY A 367 8.69 -14.78 9.47
N ASN A 368 8.02 -15.92 9.26
CA ASN A 368 6.97 -16.40 10.16
C ASN A 368 7.49 -16.71 11.55
N THR A 369 8.70 -17.30 11.64
CA THR A 369 9.33 -17.63 12.91
C THR A 369 9.72 -16.37 13.69
N ASP A 370 10.38 -15.41 13.06
CA ASP A 370 10.82 -14.17 13.71
C ASP A 370 9.61 -13.35 14.17
N LEU A 371 8.58 -13.23 13.31
CA LEU A 371 7.32 -12.59 13.67
C LEU A 371 6.65 -13.29 14.87
N HIS A 372 6.54 -14.63 14.85
CA HIS A 372 5.94 -15.41 15.92
C HIS A 372 6.67 -15.20 17.27
N ASN A 373 7.98 -15.15 17.26
CA ASN A 373 8.79 -14.94 18.47
C ASN A 373 8.43 -13.64 19.18
N ILE A 374 8.24 -12.55 18.44
CA ILE A 374 7.82 -11.26 18.99
C ILE A 374 6.35 -11.29 19.41
N LEU A 375 5.45 -11.77 18.54
CA LEU A 375 4.01 -11.75 18.81
C LEU A 375 3.59 -12.66 19.96
N SER A 376 4.29 -13.78 20.18
CA SER A 376 4.01 -14.69 21.29
C SER A 376 4.20 -14.04 22.67
N THR A 377 5.06 -13.04 22.78
CA THR A 377 5.30 -12.27 24.01
C THR A 377 4.41 -11.03 24.13
N ASN A 378 3.67 -10.67 23.08
CA ASN A 378 2.81 -9.51 22.98
C ASN A 378 1.34 -9.89 22.71
N GLN A 379 0.87 -11.00 23.26
CA GLN A 379 -0.50 -11.51 23.02
C GLN A 379 -1.56 -10.49 23.40
N ASN A 380 -2.58 -10.39 22.55
CA ASN A 380 -3.72 -9.45 22.62
C ASN A 380 -3.38 -7.96 22.38
N ASP A 381 -2.15 -7.65 22.02
CA ASP A 381 -1.69 -6.29 21.76
C ASP A 381 -1.53 -5.98 20.26
N TYR A 382 -2.03 -6.83 19.38
CA TYR A 382 -1.93 -6.66 17.92
C TYR A 382 -3.13 -7.29 17.21
N THR A 383 -3.32 -6.91 15.95
CA THR A 383 -4.20 -7.57 14.98
C THR A 383 -3.33 -8.10 13.84
N LEU A 384 -3.47 -9.39 13.50
CA LEU A 384 -2.66 -10.05 12.47
C LEU A 384 -3.53 -10.67 11.39
N VAL A 385 -3.26 -10.32 10.13
CA VAL A 385 -3.87 -10.98 8.96
C VAL A 385 -2.76 -11.43 8.01
N LYS A 386 -2.77 -12.71 7.62
CA LYS A 386 -1.83 -13.25 6.63
C LYS A 386 -2.54 -13.51 5.31
N TYR A 387 -2.01 -12.94 4.24
CA TYR A 387 -2.48 -13.13 2.87
C TYR A 387 -1.58 -14.12 2.13
N PRO A 388 -2.08 -15.35 1.85
CA PRO A 388 -1.37 -16.30 1.00
C PRO A 388 -1.24 -15.76 -0.43
N MET A 389 -0.05 -15.92 -1.04
CA MET A 389 0.24 -15.44 -2.40
C MET A 389 0.45 -16.56 -3.40
N SER A 390 0.16 -16.28 -4.69
CA SER A 390 0.27 -17.24 -5.79
C SER A 390 1.70 -17.56 -6.22
N TRP A 391 2.70 -16.99 -5.57
CA TRP A 391 4.12 -17.22 -5.88
C TRP A 391 4.97 -17.40 -4.60
N PRO A 392 6.21 -17.95 -4.72
CA PRO A 392 6.78 -18.62 -5.89
C PRO A 392 5.99 -19.88 -6.29
N SER A 393 6.12 -20.29 -7.54
CA SER A 393 5.43 -21.48 -8.06
C SER A 393 5.72 -22.72 -7.19
N PRO A 394 4.71 -23.58 -6.92
CA PRO A 394 3.32 -23.58 -7.41
C PRO A 394 2.38 -22.59 -6.70
N GLY A 395 2.85 -21.80 -5.73
CA GLY A 395 2.09 -20.86 -4.93
C GLY A 395 1.26 -21.50 -3.81
N ASP A 396 0.66 -20.65 -2.99
CA ASP A 396 -0.15 -21.11 -1.85
C ASP A 396 -1.58 -21.45 -2.30
N PRO A 397 -2.12 -22.63 -1.97
CA PRO A 397 -3.47 -23.02 -2.38
C PRO A 397 -4.58 -22.19 -1.73
N TYR A 398 -4.30 -21.44 -0.65
CA TYR A 398 -5.24 -20.51 -0.02
C TYR A 398 -5.21 -19.10 -0.60
N TYR A 399 -4.61 -18.92 -1.76
CA TYR A 399 -4.59 -17.63 -2.46
C TYR A 399 -6.00 -17.16 -2.82
N THR A 400 -6.33 -15.90 -2.51
CA THR A 400 -7.64 -15.29 -2.72
C THR A 400 -7.55 -14.04 -3.57
N LEU A 401 -8.68 -13.65 -4.19
CA LEU A 401 -8.77 -12.40 -4.96
C LEU A 401 -8.55 -11.18 -4.06
N GLU A 402 -9.11 -11.19 -2.86
CA GLU A 402 -8.96 -10.10 -1.90
C GLU A 402 -7.50 -9.93 -1.45
N GLY A 403 -6.78 -11.04 -1.21
CA GLY A 403 -5.35 -11.02 -0.92
C GLY A 403 -4.54 -10.41 -2.07
N ARG A 404 -4.91 -10.71 -3.34
CA ARG A 404 -4.33 -10.06 -4.51
C ARG A 404 -4.59 -8.57 -4.53
N GLN A 405 -5.83 -8.13 -4.26
CA GLN A 405 -6.19 -6.71 -4.24
C GLN A 405 -5.43 -5.94 -3.15
N ARG A 406 -5.32 -6.50 -1.93
CA ARG A 406 -4.52 -5.89 -0.85
C ARG A 406 -3.04 -5.82 -1.22
N ARG A 407 -2.51 -6.85 -1.86
CA ARG A 407 -1.14 -6.86 -2.37
C ARG A 407 -0.90 -5.70 -3.36
N LEU A 408 -1.79 -5.53 -4.34
CA LEU A 408 -1.70 -4.44 -5.32
C LEU A 408 -1.84 -3.07 -4.66
N TYR A 409 -2.78 -2.93 -3.71
CA TYR A 409 -2.96 -1.70 -2.96
C TYR A 409 -1.69 -1.24 -2.23
N TYR A 410 -0.88 -2.19 -1.75
CA TYR A 410 0.39 -1.90 -1.09
C TYR A 410 1.62 -2.06 -1.99
N SER A 411 1.45 -2.36 -3.27
CA SER A 411 2.56 -2.57 -4.21
C SER A 411 3.53 -3.66 -3.75
N ILE A 412 3.03 -4.76 -3.14
CA ILE A 412 3.84 -5.86 -2.65
C ILE A 412 4.27 -6.77 -3.81
N ASN A 413 5.58 -6.93 -3.99
CA ASN A 413 6.18 -7.71 -5.07
C ASN A 413 7.06 -8.88 -4.58
N THR A 414 7.27 -9.01 -3.27
CA THR A 414 8.06 -10.08 -2.65
C THR A 414 7.33 -10.72 -1.48
N VAL A 415 7.62 -11.99 -1.19
CA VAL A 415 7.16 -12.69 0.01
C VAL A 415 8.34 -13.33 0.75
N PRO A 416 8.37 -13.24 2.08
CA PRO A 416 7.40 -12.61 2.96
C PRO A 416 7.54 -11.08 2.98
N ARG A 417 6.42 -10.38 3.21
CA ARG A 417 6.39 -8.93 3.41
C ARG A 417 5.36 -8.58 4.47
N ILE A 418 5.66 -7.59 5.30
CA ILE A 418 4.75 -7.04 6.29
C ILE A 418 4.42 -5.59 5.95
N VAL A 419 3.16 -5.22 6.14
CA VAL A 419 2.71 -3.83 6.18
C VAL A 419 2.20 -3.55 7.58
N ASN A 420 2.85 -2.63 8.27
CA ASN A 420 2.52 -2.25 9.62
C ASN A 420 1.73 -0.94 9.61
N ASN A 421 0.54 -0.94 10.22
CA ASN A 421 -0.38 0.20 10.29
C ASN A 421 -0.66 0.88 8.92
N GLY A 422 -0.55 0.12 7.82
CA GLY A 422 -0.84 0.58 6.47
C GLY A 422 0.27 1.37 5.78
N ILE A 423 1.28 1.84 6.51
CA ILE A 423 2.27 2.81 6.01
C ILE A 423 3.72 2.30 6.00
N VAL A 424 4.10 1.47 6.93
CA VAL A 424 5.49 0.98 7.04
C VAL A 424 5.59 -0.42 6.46
N GLN A 425 6.46 -0.59 5.45
CA GLN A 425 6.68 -1.88 4.80
C GLN A 425 8.08 -2.40 5.06
N PHE A 426 8.21 -3.66 5.47
CA PHE A 426 9.50 -4.31 5.67
C PHE A 426 9.43 -5.85 5.52
N ASN A 427 10.61 -6.47 5.47
CA ASN A 427 10.69 -7.91 5.48
C ASN A 427 10.55 -8.41 6.93
N PRO A 428 9.65 -9.36 7.25
CA PRO A 428 9.51 -9.89 8.61
C PRO A 428 10.73 -10.68 9.10
N ILE A 429 11.68 -11.04 8.23
CA ILE A 429 12.96 -11.61 8.64
C ILE A 429 13.74 -10.57 9.43
N GLY A 430 14.02 -10.89 10.68
CA GLY A 430 14.68 -9.97 11.60
C GLY A 430 13.73 -8.99 12.30
N PHE A 431 12.42 -9.20 12.26
CA PHE A 431 11.45 -8.38 12.99
C PHE A 431 11.79 -8.30 14.48
N THR A 432 11.82 -7.07 15.00
CA THR A 432 12.31 -6.79 16.36
C THR A 432 11.20 -6.33 17.30
N GLN A 433 11.46 -6.43 18.61
CA GLN A 433 10.55 -5.85 19.62
C GLN A 433 10.42 -4.33 19.46
N GLN A 434 11.51 -3.63 19.07
CA GLN A 434 11.48 -2.19 18.88
C GLN A 434 10.51 -1.78 17.77
N GLU A 435 10.52 -2.47 16.61
CA GLU A 435 9.57 -2.22 15.51
C GLU A 435 8.10 -2.46 15.93
N PHE A 436 7.89 -3.45 16.80
CA PHE A 436 6.58 -3.69 17.39
C PHE A 436 6.18 -2.56 18.37
N ASP A 437 7.08 -2.16 19.25
CA ASP A 437 6.84 -1.11 20.24
C ASP A 437 6.61 0.25 19.58
N ASP A 438 7.35 0.57 18.52
CA ASP A 438 7.14 1.78 17.72
C ASP A 438 5.74 1.79 17.09
N ALA A 439 5.29 0.66 16.55
CA ALA A 439 3.94 0.55 15.98
C ALA A 439 2.83 0.70 17.03
N LYS A 440 3.04 0.14 18.22
CA LYS A 440 2.12 0.21 19.36
C LYS A 440 2.18 1.57 20.06
N GLY A 441 3.32 2.27 19.97
CA GLY A 441 3.53 3.58 20.60
C GLY A 441 2.68 4.71 20.03
N LEU A 442 2.06 4.51 18.86
CA LEU A 442 1.17 5.48 18.24
C LEU A 442 -0.20 5.51 18.92
N TYR A 443 -0.86 6.66 18.88
CA TYR A 443 -2.21 6.82 19.42
C TYR A 443 -3.29 6.50 18.39
N SER A 444 -4.47 6.13 18.92
CA SER A 444 -5.72 6.12 18.19
C SER A 444 -6.68 7.15 18.80
N PHE A 445 -7.57 7.68 17.97
CA PHE A 445 -8.58 8.66 18.34
C PHE A 445 -10.00 8.11 18.17
N MET A 446 -10.10 6.79 18.17
CA MET A 446 -11.36 6.06 18.16
C MET A 446 -11.22 4.71 18.84
N ASN A 447 -12.29 4.25 19.47
CA ASN A 447 -12.42 2.89 19.95
C ASN A 447 -13.00 2.01 18.83
N LEU A 448 -12.50 0.79 18.73
CA LEU A 448 -12.96 -0.21 17.77
C LEU A 448 -13.09 -1.55 18.46
N SER A 449 -14.22 -2.21 18.28
CA SER A 449 -14.41 -3.59 18.75
C SER A 449 -15.27 -4.37 17.76
N ALA A 450 -15.07 -5.67 17.72
CA ALA A 450 -15.87 -6.57 16.92
C ALA A 450 -16.31 -7.80 17.71
N GLU A 451 -17.55 -8.23 17.46
CA GLU A 451 -18.08 -9.48 17.95
C GLU A 451 -18.53 -10.33 16.74
N TYR A 452 -18.35 -11.63 16.81
CA TYR A 452 -18.81 -12.52 15.74
C TYR A 452 -19.37 -13.84 16.27
N SER A 453 -20.24 -14.43 15.47
CA SER A 453 -20.76 -15.80 15.70
C SER A 453 -20.68 -16.62 14.41
N VAL A 454 -20.51 -17.92 14.55
CA VAL A 454 -20.43 -18.87 13.44
C VAL A 454 -21.55 -19.89 13.56
N GLY A 455 -22.42 -19.93 12.54
CA GLY A 455 -23.53 -20.88 12.41
C GLY A 455 -23.41 -21.70 11.11
N GLY A 456 -22.91 -22.94 11.20
CA GLY A 456 -22.61 -23.74 10.01
C GLY A 456 -21.53 -23.09 9.15
N GLN A 457 -21.86 -22.72 7.90
CA GLN A 457 -20.94 -22.01 6.98
C GLN A 457 -21.17 -20.48 6.96
N THR A 458 -22.03 -19.96 7.86
CA THR A 458 -22.34 -18.54 7.93
C THR A 458 -21.60 -17.92 9.12
N ILE A 459 -21.01 -16.76 8.90
CA ILE A 459 -20.44 -15.91 9.94
C ILE A 459 -21.21 -14.58 9.98
N ASP A 460 -21.65 -14.20 11.17
CA ASP A 460 -22.27 -12.92 11.46
C ASP A 460 -21.32 -12.11 12.32
N ILE A 461 -21.10 -10.84 11.94
CA ILE A 461 -20.11 -9.95 12.55
C ILE A 461 -20.78 -8.62 12.88
N SER A 462 -20.58 -8.14 14.11
CA SER A 462 -21.01 -6.81 14.55
C SER A 462 -19.80 -5.99 14.96
N VAL A 463 -19.55 -4.88 14.27
CA VAL A 463 -18.43 -3.99 14.55
C VAL A 463 -18.94 -2.70 15.13
N ASN A 464 -18.42 -2.33 16.31
CA ASN A 464 -18.74 -1.07 16.96
C ASN A 464 -17.55 -0.10 16.83
N ILE A 465 -17.83 1.09 16.31
CA ILE A 465 -16.87 2.17 16.06
C ILE A 465 -17.32 3.36 16.91
N ASP A 466 -16.46 3.85 17.79
CA ASP A 466 -16.77 4.97 18.67
C ASP A 466 -15.67 6.05 18.54
N PRO A 467 -15.88 7.08 17.70
CA PRO A 467 -14.93 8.18 17.55
C PRO A 467 -14.82 8.99 18.86
N LEU A 468 -13.60 9.24 19.28
CA LEU A 468 -13.29 10.05 20.48
C LEU A 468 -13.20 11.55 20.15
N CYS A 469 -13.08 11.91 18.88
CA CYS A 469 -12.94 13.27 18.38
C CYS A 469 -13.86 13.52 17.18
N ASN A 470 -13.93 14.77 16.70
CA ASN A 470 -14.59 15.08 15.44
C ASN A 470 -13.70 14.60 14.29
N THR A 471 -14.26 13.78 13.40
CA THR A 471 -13.55 13.19 12.26
C THR A 471 -13.67 14.03 10.99
N ALA A 472 -14.69 14.89 10.90
CA ALA A 472 -14.98 15.66 9.70
C ALA A 472 -13.86 16.65 9.35
N GLY A 473 -13.43 16.65 8.09
CA GLY A 473 -12.34 17.49 7.58
C GLY A 473 -10.94 17.04 8.02
N ILE A 474 -10.83 15.88 8.71
CA ILE A 474 -9.56 15.24 9.05
C ILE A 474 -9.43 13.94 8.27
N TRP A 475 -10.49 13.14 8.26
CA TRP A 475 -10.56 11.85 7.58
C TRP A 475 -11.86 11.76 6.77
N ASP A 476 -11.78 12.10 5.51
CA ASP A 476 -12.95 12.10 4.62
C ASP A 476 -13.12 10.77 3.85
N ASN A 477 -12.06 9.93 3.82
CA ASN A 477 -12.01 8.69 3.05
C ASN A 477 -11.83 7.43 3.92
N LEU A 478 -12.48 7.40 5.10
CA LEU A 478 -12.40 6.26 6.02
C LEU A 478 -13.17 5.04 5.50
N VAL A 479 -12.52 3.89 5.64
CA VAL A 479 -13.08 2.57 5.31
C VAL A 479 -12.89 1.61 6.50
N LEU A 480 -13.93 0.87 6.82
CA LEU A 480 -13.85 -0.31 7.69
C LEU A 480 -13.50 -1.51 6.84
N HIS A 481 -12.34 -2.10 7.06
CA HIS A 481 -12.00 -3.41 6.54
C HIS A 481 -12.34 -4.49 7.57
N THR A 482 -12.84 -5.61 7.08
CA THR A 482 -13.17 -6.79 7.89
C THR A 482 -12.63 -8.02 7.20
N ALA A 483 -11.69 -8.71 7.82
CA ALA A 483 -11.13 -9.95 7.32
C ALA A 483 -11.55 -11.13 8.20
N VAL A 484 -12.08 -12.17 7.57
CA VAL A 484 -12.28 -13.49 8.18
C VAL A 484 -11.06 -14.33 7.86
N TYR A 485 -10.42 -14.85 8.89
CA TYR A 485 -9.25 -15.72 8.76
C TYR A 485 -9.46 -17.03 9.53
N GLU A 486 -8.76 -18.07 9.14
CA GLU A 486 -8.69 -19.30 9.91
C GLU A 486 -7.45 -19.27 10.79
N LYS A 487 -7.63 -19.49 12.10
CA LYS A 487 -6.58 -19.37 13.12
C LYS A 487 -5.41 -20.32 12.85
N THR A 488 -5.72 -21.53 12.36
CA THR A 488 -4.72 -22.53 11.98
C THR A 488 -5.22 -23.31 10.79
N THR A 489 -4.39 -23.51 9.77
CA THR A 489 -4.64 -24.38 8.61
C THR A 489 -3.52 -25.40 8.44
N PHE A 490 -3.82 -26.54 7.80
CA PHE A 490 -2.91 -27.68 7.64
C PHE A 490 -2.75 -28.14 6.19
N ASN A 491 -3.64 -27.74 5.30
CA ASN A 491 -3.66 -28.16 3.90
C ASN A 491 -2.98 -27.18 2.95
N ASN A 492 -2.21 -26.24 3.46
CA ASN A 492 -1.31 -25.41 2.65
C ASN A 492 -0.26 -26.29 1.97
N SER A 493 0.41 -25.73 0.97
CA SER A 493 1.54 -26.43 0.34
C SER A 493 2.70 -26.58 1.34
N SER A 494 3.18 -27.76 1.56
CA SER A 494 4.33 -28.01 2.46
C SER A 494 5.68 -27.94 1.76
N VAL A 495 5.76 -27.28 0.62
CA VAL A 495 7.00 -27.15 -0.17
C VAL A 495 8.11 -26.46 0.60
N ASN A 496 7.78 -25.49 1.45
CA ASN A 496 8.74 -24.78 2.31
C ASN A 496 9.05 -25.52 3.62
N GLY A 497 8.40 -26.65 3.93
CA GLY A 497 8.60 -27.47 5.13
C GLY A 497 7.74 -27.09 6.32
N GLU A 498 6.95 -26.02 6.28
CA GLU A 498 5.92 -25.72 7.29
C GLU A 498 4.76 -26.72 7.17
N ILE A 499 4.17 -27.11 8.30
CA ILE A 499 3.04 -28.04 8.37
C ILE A 499 1.81 -27.45 9.07
N GLU A 500 1.96 -26.29 9.69
CA GLU A 500 0.91 -25.53 10.36
C GLU A 500 1.06 -24.06 9.96
N PHE A 501 -0.06 -23.42 9.63
CA PHE A 501 -0.08 -22.04 9.18
C PHE A 501 -1.11 -21.26 9.98
N TYR A 502 -0.78 -20.07 10.42
CA TYR A 502 -1.58 -19.30 11.37
C TYR A 502 -2.11 -18.01 10.76
N ASN A 503 -3.35 -17.64 11.15
CA ASN A 503 -4.03 -16.40 10.76
C ASN A 503 -4.20 -16.24 9.24
N ILE A 504 -4.56 -17.34 8.57
CA ILE A 504 -4.69 -17.40 7.10
C ILE A 504 -6.03 -16.79 6.66
N MET A 505 -5.96 -15.66 5.98
CA MET A 505 -7.12 -14.95 5.47
C MET A 505 -7.91 -15.81 4.48
N LYS A 506 -9.22 -15.88 4.70
CA LYS A 506 -10.16 -16.62 3.86
C LYS A 506 -11.05 -15.68 3.05
N LYS A 507 -11.55 -14.61 3.66
CA LYS A 507 -12.48 -13.68 3.01
C LYS A 507 -12.38 -12.29 3.62
N MET A 508 -12.43 -11.26 2.78
CA MET A 508 -12.74 -9.90 3.23
C MET A 508 -14.20 -9.58 2.95
N ILE A 509 -14.86 -8.90 3.88
CA ILE A 509 -16.30 -8.62 3.83
C ILE A 509 -16.54 -7.10 3.83
N PRO A 510 -17.28 -6.57 2.84
CA PRO A 510 -17.87 -7.28 1.69
C PRO A 510 -16.84 -7.75 0.68
N ASP A 511 -15.73 -7.04 0.53
CA ASP A 511 -14.57 -7.31 -0.34
C ASP A 511 -13.33 -6.56 0.16
N ALA A 512 -12.25 -6.55 -0.60
CA ALA A 512 -10.99 -5.89 -0.23
C ALA A 512 -11.08 -4.36 -0.18
N SER A 513 -12.10 -3.74 -0.78
CA SER A 513 -12.34 -2.29 -0.69
C SER A 513 -13.00 -1.90 0.64
N GLY A 514 -13.58 -2.87 1.36
CA GLY A 514 -14.21 -2.70 2.65
C GLY A 514 -15.54 -1.95 2.63
N THR A 515 -15.94 -1.40 3.76
CA THR A 515 -17.19 -0.64 3.95
C THR A 515 -16.88 0.83 4.20
N SER A 516 -17.37 1.73 3.33
CA SER A 516 -17.18 3.17 3.49
C SER A 516 -17.81 3.70 4.79
N LEU A 517 -17.11 4.57 5.50
CA LEU A 517 -17.51 5.22 6.73
C LEU A 517 -17.80 6.72 6.55
N SER A 518 -18.32 7.11 5.40
CA SER A 518 -18.58 8.52 5.01
C SER A 518 -19.46 9.31 6.00
N ASN A 519 -20.17 8.62 6.89
CA ASN A 519 -21.07 9.25 7.88
C ASN A 519 -20.52 9.12 9.32
N LEU A 520 -19.28 8.72 9.49
CA LEU A 520 -18.69 8.67 10.82
C LEU A 520 -18.53 10.10 11.34
N SER A 521 -19.16 10.41 12.44
CA SER A 521 -19.17 11.76 13.04
C SER A 521 -18.58 11.72 14.44
N GLY A 522 -18.34 12.91 15.02
CA GLY A 522 -17.60 13.14 16.24
C GLY A 522 -18.03 12.41 17.51
N PRO A 523 -17.45 12.80 18.66
CA PRO A 523 -17.50 12.02 19.90
C PRO A 523 -18.94 11.81 20.40
N ASN A 524 -19.15 10.69 21.11
CA ASN A 524 -20.44 10.24 21.64
C ASN A 524 -21.48 9.87 20.57
N ASN A 525 -21.05 9.52 19.38
CA ASN A 525 -21.93 9.03 18.31
C ASN A 525 -21.39 7.71 17.74
N PRO A 526 -21.43 6.62 18.51
CA PRO A 526 -20.93 5.32 18.07
C PRO A 526 -21.75 4.80 16.88
N THR A 527 -21.08 4.18 15.95
CA THR A 527 -21.67 3.55 14.76
C THR A 527 -21.47 2.04 14.84
N THR A 528 -22.53 1.28 14.59
CA THR A 528 -22.45 -0.17 14.50
C THR A 528 -22.62 -0.62 13.05
N VAL A 529 -21.69 -1.41 12.55
CA VAL A 529 -21.74 -2.04 11.22
C VAL A 529 -21.97 -3.53 11.40
N ASN A 530 -23.06 -4.05 10.84
CA ASN A 530 -23.38 -5.48 10.87
C ASN A 530 -23.10 -6.07 9.49
N LEU A 531 -22.34 -7.16 9.47
CA LEU A 531 -21.91 -7.87 8.26
C LEU A 531 -22.25 -9.36 8.41
N THR A 532 -22.66 -9.97 7.32
CA THR A 532 -22.96 -11.42 7.24
C THR A 532 -22.32 -11.98 5.99
N TYR A 533 -21.71 -13.14 6.12
CA TYR A 533 -21.20 -13.88 4.97
C TYR A 533 -21.44 -15.38 5.11
N THR A 534 -21.86 -16.02 4.03
CA THR A 534 -22.01 -17.48 3.94
C THR A 534 -21.01 -18.03 2.94
N PHE A 535 -20.11 -18.88 3.42
CA PHE A 535 -19.19 -19.62 2.56
C PHE A 535 -19.97 -20.71 1.83
N ASN A 536 -20.09 -20.59 0.51
CA ASN A 536 -20.86 -21.51 -0.31
C ASN A 536 -20.06 -22.77 -0.68
N GLY A 537 -20.76 -23.77 -1.17
CA GLY A 537 -20.17 -24.99 -1.73
C GLY A 537 -19.49 -25.91 -0.71
N LEU A 538 -18.69 -26.80 -1.23
CA LEU A 538 -17.91 -27.76 -0.45
C LEU A 538 -16.47 -27.24 -0.30
N TYR A 539 -15.78 -27.74 0.73
CA TYR A 539 -14.36 -27.52 0.86
C TYR A 539 -13.62 -28.02 -0.37
N ASN A 540 -12.88 -27.14 -0.99
CA ASN A 540 -12.03 -27.42 -2.15
C ASN A 540 -10.83 -26.50 -2.17
N LEU A 541 -9.69 -27.02 -2.59
CA LEU A 541 -8.50 -26.21 -2.86
C LEU A 541 -8.15 -26.34 -4.34
N PRO A 542 -7.81 -25.24 -5.02
CA PRO A 542 -7.40 -25.30 -6.41
C PRO A 542 -6.12 -26.15 -6.57
N ALA A 543 -6.02 -26.85 -7.70
CA ALA A 543 -4.87 -27.69 -8.01
C ALA A 543 -3.58 -26.88 -8.30
N GLY A 544 -3.70 -25.57 -8.46
CA GLY A 544 -2.59 -24.62 -8.65
C GLY A 544 -3.04 -23.21 -8.24
N SER A 545 -2.11 -22.40 -7.82
CA SER A 545 -2.39 -21.07 -7.27
C SER A 545 -2.56 -19.96 -8.32
N ASP A 546 -2.51 -20.29 -9.61
CA ASP A 546 -2.76 -19.29 -10.67
C ASP A 546 -4.23 -18.84 -10.71
N THR A 547 -5.10 -19.62 -10.08
CA THR A 547 -6.53 -19.31 -9.98
C THR A 547 -6.86 -19.08 -8.50
N PRO A 548 -7.24 -17.87 -8.09
CA PRO A 548 -7.69 -17.62 -6.72
C PRO A 548 -8.97 -18.37 -6.40
N ILE A 549 -9.16 -18.71 -5.13
CA ILE A 549 -10.37 -19.39 -4.66
C ILE A 549 -11.59 -18.50 -4.89
N ASP A 550 -12.61 -19.07 -5.51
CA ASP A 550 -13.92 -18.41 -5.69
C ASP A 550 -14.92 -18.90 -4.63
N HIS A 551 -15.04 -18.16 -3.54
CA HIS A 551 -15.96 -18.47 -2.45
C HIS A 551 -17.45 -18.38 -2.81
N THR A 552 -17.82 -18.02 -4.04
CA THR A 552 -19.22 -18.09 -4.51
C THR A 552 -19.66 -19.52 -4.85
N PHE A 553 -18.72 -20.41 -5.17
CA PHE A 553 -18.99 -21.79 -5.58
C PHE A 553 -18.36 -22.84 -4.67
N GLU A 554 -17.27 -22.53 -4.01
CA GLU A 554 -16.50 -23.43 -3.16
C GLU A 554 -15.99 -22.67 -1.93
N ASN A 555 -15.49 -23.37 -0.92
CA ASN A 555 -14.84 -22.72 0.21
C ASN A 555 -13.52 -23.40 0.56
N SER A 556 -12.64 -22.66 1.22
CA SER A 556 -11.31 -23.12 1.65
C SER A 556 -11.18 -23.22 3.18
N VAL A 557 -12.28 -23.20 3.91
CA VAL A 557 -12.28 -23.26 5.37
C VAL A 557 -12.17 -24.72 5.82
N GLU A 558 -11.09 -25.07 6.51
CA GLU A 558 -10.88 -26.42 7.04
C GLU A 558 -11.80 -26.70 8.23
N ASP A 559 -11.94 -25.74 9.15
CA ASP A 559 -12.81 -25.82 10.31
C ASP A 559 -13.48 -24.48 10.62
N PHE A 560 -14.78 -24.39 10.43
CA PHE A 560 -15.57 -23.19 10.71
C PHE A 560 -15.53 -22.77 12.19
N GLN A 561 -15.27 -23.68 13.12
CA GLN A 561 -15.10 -23.34 14.54
C GLN A 561 -13.75 -22.69 14.84
N ASN A 562 -12.82 -22.77 13.89
CA ASN A 562 -11.48 -22.20 13.99
C ASN A 562 -11.35 -20.82 13.31
N LEU A 563 -12.47 -20.23 12.87
CA LEU A 563 -12.48 -18.90 12.30
C LEU A 563 -12.18 -17.82 13.34
N GLY A 564 -11.54 -16.76 12.89
CA GLY A 564 -11.32 -15.50 13.58
C GLY A 564 -11.71 -14.33 12.69
N VAL A 565 -11.88 -13.16 13.30
CA VAL A 565 -12.22 -11.91 12.62
C VAL A 565 -11.22 -10.84 13.02
N ALA A 566 -10.66 -10.16 12.05
CA ALA A 566 -9.85 -8.96 12.23
C ALA A 566 -10.57 -7.77 11.57
N VAL A 567 -10.63 -6.65 12.28
CA VAL A 567 -11.24 -5.41 11.78
C VAL A 567 -10.29 -4.25 11.94
N TRP A 568 -10.30 -3.32 10.99
CA TRP A 568 -9.52 -2.08 11.10
C TRP A 568 -10.15 -0.94 10.32
N ILE A 569 -9.86 0.28 10.77
CA ILE A 569 -10.28 1.51 10.11
C ILE A 569 -9.06 2.12 9.44
N GLN A 570 -9.16 2.34 8.14
CA GLN A 570 -8.08 2.85 7.30
C GLN A 570 -8.55 4.07 6.51
N ASP A 571 -7.72 5.11 6.47
CA ASP A 571 -7.83 6.15 5.46
C ASP A 571 -7.22 5.61 4.15
N VAL A 572 -8.04 5.50 3.12
CA VAL A 572 -7.61 4.87 1.86
C VAL A 572 -6.67 5.74 1.04
N GLU A 573 -6.66 7.04 1.25
CA GLU A 573 -5.79 7.98 0.54
C GLU A 573 -4.36 7.93 1.09
N THR A 574 -4.22 8.05 2.41
CA THR A 574 -2.91 8.01 3.09
C THR A 574 -2.45 6.59 3.42
N LYS A 575 -3.32 5.61 3.30
CA LYS A 575 -3.16 4.21 3.77
C LYS A 575 -3.04 4.06 5.30
N TYR A 576 -3.12 5.13 6.04
CA TYR A 576 -2.94 5.15 7.50
C TYR A 576 -4.05 4.38 8.21
N VAL A 577 -3.68 3.42 9.06
CA VAL A 577 -4.62 2.66 9.89
C VAL A 577 -4.80 3.37 11.24
N LEU A 578 -6.02 3.83 11.50
CA LEU A 578 -6.34 4.59 12.71
C LEU A 578 -6.50 3.69 13.94
N GLN A 579 -7.11 2.53 13.77
CA GLN A 579 -7.31 1.53 14.84
C GLN A 579 -7.55 0.16 14.24
N SER A 580 -7.18 -0.89 14.95
CA SER A 580 -7.53 -2.27 14.63
C SER A 580 -8.05 -3.02 15.85
N SER A 581 -8.71 -4.15 15.63
CA SER A 581 -9.20 -5.02 16.70
C SER A 581 -9.38 -6.46 16.22
N GLU A 582 -9.02 -7.41 17.06
CA GLU A 582 -9.45 -8.79 16.91
C GLU A 582 -10.92 -8.93 17.38
N GLY A 583 -11.71 -9.68 16.62
CA GLY A 583 -13.10 -9.98 17.00
C GLY A 583 -13.19 -11.00 18.12
N SER A 584 -14.07 -10.78 19.05
CA SER A 584 -14.43 -11.75 20.09
C SER A 584 -15.57 -12.66 19.63
N ILE A 585 -15.40 -13.97 19.83
CA ILE A 585 -16.47 -14.92 19.49
C ILE A 585 -17.60 -14.80 20.52
N VAL A 586 -18.81 -14.51 20.03
CA VAL A 586 -20.00 -14.62 20.87
C VAL A 586 -20.49 -16.06 20.80
N THR A 587 -20.20 -16.83 21.81
CA THR A 587 -20.89 -18.10 22.01
C THR A 587 -22.30 -17.79 22.46
N SER A 588 -23.17 -17.51 21.50
CA SER A 588 -24.58 -17.33 21.83
C SER A 588 -25.16 -18.70 22.18
N SER A 589 -25.35 -18.93 23.47
CA SER A 589 -26.55 -19.68 23.87
C SER A 589 -27.73 -18.74 23.56
N PHE A 590 -28.36 -18.85 22.41
CA PHE A 590 -29.63 -18.18 22.18
C PHE A 590 -30.61 -18.70 23.22
N GLU A 591 -30.81 -17.95 24.31
CA GLU A 591 -31.93 -18.23 25.19
C GLU A 591 -33.21 -17.96 24.40
N LEU A 592 -34.03 -18.99 24.24
CA LEU A 592 -35.44 -18.79 23.94
C LEU A 592 -35.99 -17.83 25.00
N ASP A 593 -36.70 -16.79 24.56
CA ASP A 593 -37.27 -15.82 25.49
C ASP A 593 -38.05 -16.58 26.60
N LYS A 594 -37.55 -16.59 27.83
CA LYS A 594 -38.10 -17.33 28.96
C LYS A 594 -39.58 -17.05 29.18
N LYS A 595 -40.13 -15.98 28.62
CA LYS A 595 -41.53 -15.60 28.67
C LYS A 595 -42.44 -16.48 27.83
N GLU A 596 -41.95 -17.22 26.86
CA GLU A 596 -42.78 -18.01 25.96
C GLU A 596 -42.84 -19.51 26.29
N ILE A 597 -41.88 -20.04 27.06
CA ILE A 597 -41.90 -21.46 27.52
C ILE A 597 -42.41 -21.52 28.94
N LYS A 598 -43.42 -22.36 29.18
CA LYS A 598 -43.98 -22.58 30.52
C LYS A 598 -43.92 -24.06 30.87
N VAL A 599 -43.40 -24.35 32.05
CA VAL A 599 -43.31 -25.70 32.64
C VAL A 599 -44.18 -25.70 33.87
N PHE A 600 -45.32 -26.47 33.82
CA PHE A 600 -46.29 -26.47 34.89
C PHE A 600 -47.07 -27.81 34.99
N PRO A 601 -47.54 -28.18 36.17
CA PRO A 601 -47.17 -27.64 37.46
C PRO A 601 -45.68 -27.90 37.76
N ASN A 602 -45.06 -27.01 38.51
CA ASN A 602 -43.69 -27.18 38.98
C ASN A 602 -43.60 -26.49 40.39
N PRO A 603 -43.45 -27.22 41.47
CA PRO A 603 -43.24 -28.69 41.60
C PRO A 603 -44.37 -29.56 41.09
N SER A 604 -44.06 -30.86 40.77
CA SER A 604 -45.04 -31.82 40.25
C SER A 604 -44.83 -33.23 40.80
N SER A 605 -45.92 -34.03 40.85
CA SER A 605 -45.89 -35.41 41.36
C SER A 605 -46.22 -36.48 40.29
N GLU A 606 -47.13 -36.15 39.36
CA GLU A 606 -47.66 -37.15 38.41
C GLU A 606 -47.28 -36.85 36.96
N PHE A 607 -47.37 -35.60 36.56
CA PHE A 607 -47.05 -35.13 35.23
C PHE A 607 -46.65 -33.68 35.19
N VAL A 608 -45.87 -33.28 34.18
CA VAL A 608 -45.54 -31.92 33.86
C VAL A 608 -45.95 -31.58 32.43
N ASN A 609 -46.51 -30.39 32.22
CA ASN A 609 -46.80 -29.87 30.90
C ASN A 609 -45.69 -28.86 30.51
N ILE A 610 -45.25 -28.95 29.28
CA ILE A 610 -44.34 -28.02 28.65
C ILE A 610 -45.10 -27.32 27.53
N LEU A 611 -45.35 -26.03 27.69
CA LEU A 611 -45.95 -25.18 26.67
C LEU A 611 -44.85 -24.49 25.86
N LEU A 612 -44.91 -24.65 24.54
CA LEU A 612 -43.98 -24.05 23.58
C LEU A 612 -44.70 -22.98 22.76
N PRO A 613 -43.94 -22.00 22.13
CA PRO A 613 -44.53 -21.06 21.19
C PRO A 613 -45.22 -21.75 20.01
N LEU A 614 -46.22 -21.11 19.42
CA LEU A 614 -47.05 -21.65 18.34
C LEU A 614 -46.29 -22.00 17.04
N ASN A 615 -45.13 -21.40 16.80
CA ASN A 615 -44.34 -21.54 15.57
C ASN A 615 -42.95 -22.13 15.82
N HIS A 616 -42.80 -23.12 16.69
CA HIS A 616 -41.50 -23.76 16.93
C HIS A 616 -41.14 -24.75 15.79
N SER A 617 -39.87 -24.74 15.36
CA SER A 617 -39.30 -25.76 14.48
C SER A 617 -39.11 -27.09 15.20
N SER A 618 -38.65 -28.15 14.52
CA SER A 618 -38.39 -29.48 15.12
C SER A 618 -37.63 -29.33 16.44
N THR A 619 -38.33 -29.64 17.56
CA THR A 619 -37.83 -29.40 18.93
C THR A 619 -37.60 -30.73 19.63
N THR A 620 -36.54 -30.83 20.41
CA THR A 620 -36.27 -32.01 21.26
C THR A 620 -36.27 -31.55 22.73
N ILE A 621 -37.01 -32.31 23.57
CA ILE A 621 -37.00 -32.16 25.01
C ILE A 621 -36.17 -33.30 25.62
N LYS A 622 -35.19 -32.91 26.46
CA LYS A 622 -34.40 -33.84 27.26
C LYS A 622 -34.50 -33.47 28.73
N ILE A 623 -34.53 -34.44 29.63
CA ILE A 623 -34.53 -34.20 31.06
C ILE A 623 -33.36 -34.94 31.68
N TYR A 624 -32.61 -34.24 32.52
CA TYR A 624 -31.42 -34.76 33.19
C TYR A 624 -31.60 -34.69 34.71
N ASP A 625 -31.02 -35.64 35.42
CA ASP A 625 -30.87 -35.56 36.85
C ASP A 625 -29.72 -34.62 37.28
N VAL A 626 -29.56 -34.43 38.59
CA VAL A 626 -28.55 -33.48 39.13
C VAL A 626 -27.11 -33.90 38.90
N ILE A 627 -26.84 -35.16 38.48
CA ILE A 627 -25.51 -35.64 38.15
C ILE A 627 -25.28 -35.75 36.62
N GLY A 628 -26.24 -35.26 35.83
CA GLY A 628 -26.13 -35.19 34.38
C GLY A 628 -26.61 -36.43 33.60
N ASN A 629 -27.19 -37.43 34.25
CA ASN A 629 -27.79 -38.57 33.54
C ASN A 629 -29.09 -38.18 32.83
N MET A 630 -29.22 -38.55 31.55
CA MET A 630 -30.42 -38.32 30.79
C MET A 630 -31.52 -39.32 31.19
N ILE A 631 -32.59 -38.81 31.79
CA ILE A 631 -33.74 -39.59 32.27
C ILE A 631 -34.84 -39.66 31.22
N TYR A 632 -34.99 -38.66 30.40
CA TYR A 632 -36.04 -38.59 29.37
C TYR A 632 -35.52 -37.88 28.11
N SER A 633 -35.96 -38.34 26.95
CA SER A 633 -35.71 -37.66 25.66
C SER A 633 -36.88 -37.92 24.71
N ASN A 634 -37.38 -36.84 24.09
CA ASN A 634 -38.41 -36.93 23.08
C ASN A 634 -38.26 -35.86 22.01
N LYS A 635 -38.38 -36.24 20.74
CA LYS A 635 -38.39 -35.32 19.60
C LYS A 635 -39.83 -35.00 19.24
N LEU A 636 -40.18 -33.75 19.19
CA LEU A 636 -41.53 -33.23 19.08
C LEU A 636 -41.87 -32.95 17.60
N ALA A 637 -43.17 -33.13 17.27
CA ALA A 637 -43.69 -32.74 15.97
C ALA A 637 -44.04 -31.25 15.95
N GLU A 638 -43.81 -30.59 14.84
CA GLU A 638 -43.97 -29.15 14.62
C GLU A 638 -45.38 -28.56 14.83
N SER A 639 -46.39 -29.43 15.02
CA SER A 639 -47.81 -29.03 15.10
C SER A 639 -48.41 -28.99 16.51
N LYS A 640 -47.65 -29.29 17.53
CA LYS A 640 -48.15 -29.31 18.94
C LYS A 640 -47.35 -28.33 19.81
N ASN A 641 -48.05 -27.46 20.50
CA ASN A 641 -47.46 -26.50 21.41
C ASN A 641 -47.53 -26.89 22.92
N ASN A 642 -48.28 -27.95 23.27
CA ASN A 642 -48.39 -28.41 24.65
C ASN A 642 -48.06 -29.91 24.76
N TYR A 643 -47.06 -30.23 25.57
CA TYR A 643 -46.54 -31.59 25.76
C TYR A 643 -46.64 -32.01 27.21
N LYS A 644 -47.38 -33.06 27.47
CA LYS A 644 -47.53 -33.66 28.78
C LYS A 644 -46.53 -34.82 28.95
N ILE A 645 -45.66 -34.71 29.97
CA ILE A 645 -44.70 -35.76 30.34
C ILE A 645 -45.16 -36.42 31.62
N ASN A 646 -45.26 -37.77 31.60
CA ASN A 646 -45.58 -38.55 32.77
C ASN A 646 -44.31 -38.69 33.64
N LEU A 647 -44.42 -38.42 34.92
CA LEU A 647 -43.34 -38.49 35.91
C LEU A 647 -43.35 -39.76 36.76
N ALA A 648 -44.17 -40.78 36.38
CA ALA A 648 -44.32 -42.02 37.16
C ALA A 648 -42.99 -42.67 37.52
N ASP A 649 -42.03 -42.67 36.58
CA ASP A 649 -40.74 -43.31 36.74
C ASP A 649 -39.64 -42.36 37.31
N PHE A 650 -40.00 -41.10 37.61
CA PHE A 650 -39.07 -40.13 38.22
C PHE A 650 -39.09 -40.29 39.75
N ARG A 651 -37.94 -40.16 40.38
CA ARG A 651 -37.79 -40.09 41.82
C ARG A 651 -38.03 -38.68 42.34
N SER A 652 -38.35 -38.49 43.59
CA SER A 652 -38.38 -37.15 44.22
C SER A 652 -36.99 -36.52 44.10
N GLY A 653 -36.93 -35.29 43.58
CA GLY A 653 -35.67 -34.57 43.37
C GLY A 653 -35.78 -33.40 42.37
N ILE A 654 -34.64 -32.83 42.07
CA ILE A 654 -34.48 -31.73 41.12
C ILE A 654 -33.97 -32.31 39.79
N TYR A 655 -34.54 -31.85 38.70
CA TYR A 655 -34.19 -32.23 37.32
C TYR A 655 -33.97 -30.96 36.49
N GLN A 656 -33.16 -31.08 35.46
CA GLN A 656 -32.99 -30.06 34.44
C GLN A 656 -33.68 -30.46 33.16
N ILE A 657 -34.63 -29.66 32.71
CA ILE A 657 -35.25 -29.82 31.38
C ILE A 657 -34.42 -29.01 30.39
N VAL A 658 -33.97 -29.63 29.32
CA VAL A 658 -33.30 -29.01 28.18
C VAL A 658 -34.19 -29.10 26.97
N ILE A 659 -34.60 -27.98 26.44
CA ILE A 659 -35.45 -27.85 25.26
C ILE A 659 -34.58 -27.28 24.13
N SER A 660 -34.34 -28.10 23.11
CA SER A 660 -33.51 -27.69 21.95
C SER A 660 -34.35 -27.70 20.68
N SER A 661 -34.35 -26.58 19.96
CA SER A 661 -34.89 -26.38 18.61
C SER A 661 -33.74 -26.08 17.67
N LYS A 662 -33.92 -26.15 16.35
CA LYS A 662 -32.89 -26.08 15.30
C LYS A 662 -31.73 -25.09 15.59
N ASP A 663 -32.04 -23.98 16.25
CA ASP A 663 -31.06 -22.92 16.49
C ASP A 663 -31.11 -22.35 17.92
N LYS A 664 -31.88 -23.00 18.85
CA LYS A 664 -32.11 -22.44 20.19
C LYS A 664 -32.17 -23.52 21.26
N ILE A 665 -31.54 -23.30 22.40
CA ILE A 665 -31.57 -24.16 23.58
C ILE A 665 -32.09 -23.35 24.77
N THR A 666 -33.06 -23.91 25.51
CA THR A 666 -33.55 -23.35 26.77
C THR A 666 -33.49 -24.40 27.85
N THR A 667 -33.19 -23.98 29.08
CA THR A 667 -33.15 -24.86 30.22
C THR A 667 -34.13 -24.37 31.31
N GLU A 668 -34.91 -25.32 31.88
CA GLU A 668 -35.81 -25.05 32.97
C GLU A 668 -35.59 -26.08 34.11
N LYS A 669 -35.79 -25.62 35.33
CA LYS A 669 -35.73 -26.47 36.53
C LYS A 669 -37.08 -27.19 36.69
N LEU A 670 -37.06 -28.48 36.96
CA LEU A 670 -38.24 -29.25 37.35
C LEU A 670 -38.01 -29.84 38.75
N GLU A 671 -38.98 -29.60 39.65
CA GLU A 671 -39.02 -30.25 40.96
C GLU A 671 -40.09 -31.35 40.96
N VAL A 672 -39.66 -32.56 41.29
CA VAL A 672 -40.54 -33.70 41.43
C VAL A 672 -40.63 -34.12 42.90
N TYR A 673 -41.84 -34.31 43.41
CA TYR A 673 -42.05 -34.85 44.72
C TYR A 673 -43.09 -35.98 44.68
N LYS A 674 -42.87 -37.08 45.42
CA LYS A 674 -43.77 -38.25 45.55
C LYS A 674 -44.00 -38.54 46.99
#